data_18414ccb5ba6d97914282336634f8e10
#
_entry.id   18414ccb5ba6d97914282336634f8e10
#
_cell.length_a   1.000
_cell.length_b   1.000
_cell.length_c   1.000
_cell.angle_alpha   90.00
_cell.angle_beta   90.00
_cell.angle_gamma   90.00
#
_symmetry.space_group_name_H-M   'P 1'
#
loop_
_entity.id
_entity.type
_entity.pdbx_description
1 polymer ?
#
loop_
_entity_poly.entity_id
_entity_poly.type
_entity_poly.pdbx_seq_one_letter_code
_entity_poly.pdbx_strand_id
1 'polypeptide(L)'
;MKLMVLDGNSIVNRAYYGVGKARLLTTRQGLHTNAIYGFVTMLQKLLDQEKPDAVCAAFDRQEPTFRHKADAAYKANRKGMPEELAEQMLPLKQVLDAMSVPCYELSGYEADDLIGTISRKCEAAGWDCTIATGDRDSLQLITAHTHVRLLTGGKGPDGDRCMTESTFRAEYGFDPIHMIDLKALAGDSSDNIPGVPGIGEKTAMALVQQYGSIDAVYANIDSVPLKPGFLCKLKEGEASARHSYWLATIDTNAPLDFDPEANLRQPFKPELYDLFLKLEFQKLIDKYQLSPACVAEELPTYTAEAEILETAERAEACLALWREAAYVTVYGTPDLAALAVECETGADSSLMVEIYVNRYAGDWRALLSALFAPDIRKVGHNVKDMMRALLAQGLPADGFIFDTALAAYLVDATAGSYDLQRLFVTYYNEQLPQPDHLTADAFNPLAGENIAAQTALISYTAAVSALHGTLAPKLWELEMEELYYSVELPLCRVLADMETAGFLVDRDALADFGAALQKTTDRVEQAIYDAAGETFNINSPKQLGYILFEKLQLPHGKKTKTGWSTNADVLEKLRHAYPIVDDVLCFRQYTKLKSTYVDGLMKVIDMDGRIRTSFQMTVTATGRLSSTEPNLQNIPTRTELGSQLRRMFTAAEGCVLVDADYSQIELRLLAHMSGDKVMQASFLSGADFHTATAAKVFHVPEEDVTPELRRRAKAVNFGIVYGISAFALAQDIGVTVAEAKAYMDRYFETYSTLRQYMTDVVAQAEQDGYVQTMMHRRRPLPELKSSNFNLREFGKRVALNMPVQGSAADIMKLAMVRVHDRLKREGLRARLLMQVHDELIAECPAEEQAQVKRILTEEMEHAAVLSVPLTVDAHCGKNWLEAKG
;
A
#
# COMPACT_ATOMS: atom_id res chain seq x y z
N MET A 1 -11.54 -40.30 3.25
CA MET A 1 -11.51 -38.98 2.58
C MET A 1 -12.00 -37.94 3.55
N LYS A 2 -11.59 -36.70 3.38
CA LYS A 2 -11.87 -35.60 4.32
C LYS A 2 -12.56 -34.44 3.60
N LEU A 3 -13.74 -34.07 4.03
CA LEU A 3 -14.44 -32.85 3.55
C LEU A 3 -14.27 -31.74 4.56
N MET A 4 -14.08 -30.53 4.06
CA MET A 4 -14.14 -29.30 4.87
C MET A 4 -15.39 -28.50 4.48
N VAL A 5 -16.28 -28.27 5.44
CA VAL A 5 -17.42 -27.38 5.27
C VAL A 5 -17.15 -26.04 5.96
N LEU A 6 -17.37 -24.95 5.24
CA LEU A 6 -17.17 -23.57 5.69
C LEU A 6 -18.50 -22.97 6.15
N ASP A 7 -18.53 -22.42 7.33
CA ASP A 7 -19.59 -21.50 7.75
C ASP A 7 -19.37 -20.14 7.06
N GLY A 8 -20.04 -19.94 5.93
CA GLY A 8 -19.87 -18.81 5.07
C GLY A 8 -20.17 -17.47 5.76
N ASN A 9 -21.25 -17.44 6.55
CA ASN A 9 -21.67 -16.24 7.25
C ASN A 9 -20.72 -15.85 8.38
N SER A 10 -20.27 -16.83 9.17
CA SER A 10 -19.29 -16.57 10.24
C SER A 10 -17.95 -16.07 9.66
N ILE A 11 -17.46 -16.73 8.58
CA ILE A 11 -16.18 -16.36 7.96
C ILE A 11 -16.25 -15.00 7.28
N VAL A 12 -17.32 -14.67 6.54
CA VAL A 12 -17.46 -13.40 5.84
C VAL A 12 -17.56 -12.22 6.82
N ASN A 13 -18.36 -12.38 7.89
CA ASN A 13 -18.43 -11.36 8.95
C ASN A 13 -17.07 -11.13 9.59
N ARG A 14 -16.36 -12.20 9.91
CA ARG A 14 -15.00 -12.12 10.46
C ARG A 14 -14.04 -11.44 9.50
N ALA A 15 -14.09 -11.75 8.22
CA ALA A 15 -13.29 -11.13 7.17
C ALA A 15 -13.57 -9.62 7.09
N TYR A 16 -14.84 -9.24 7.06
CA TYR A 16 -15.29 -7.86 7.01
C TYR A 16 -14.74 -7.03 8.17
N TYR A 17 -14.98 -7.48 9.41
CA TYR A 17 -14.50 -6.76 10.60
C TYR A 17 -12.99 -6.93 10.86
N GLY A 18 -12.37 -7.98 10.36
CA GLY A 18 -10.95 -8.26 10.55
C GLY A 18 -10.03 -7.44 9.64
N VAL A 19 -10.37 -7.37 8.36
CA VAL A 19 -9.63 -6.60 7.35
C VAL A 19 -9.97 -5.11 7.45
N GLY A 20 -11.23 -4.76 7.67
CA GLY A 20 -11.70 -3.38 7.75
C GLY A 20 -11.15 -2.53 8.90
N LYS A 21 -10.50 -3.14 9.91
CA LYS A 21 -9.84 -2.39 11.00
C LYS A 21 -8.58 -1.65 10.59
N ALA A 22 -7.93 -2.06 9.50
CA ALA A 22 -6.66 -1.47 9.04
C ALA A 22 -6.85 -0.57 7.81
N ARG A 23 -7.69 -0.98 6.85
CA ARG A 23 -8.00 -0.23 5.62
C ARG A 23 -9.25 -0.85 4.98
N LEU A 24 -10.26 -0.04 4.65
CA LEU A 24 -11.35 -0.47 3.77
C LEU A 24 -10.76 -0.67 2.37
N LEU A 25 -10.89 -1.89 1.85
CA LEU A 25 -10.55 -2.17 0.46
C LEU A 25 -11.81 -1.91 -0.36
N THR A 26 -11.70 -1.03 -1.34
CA THR A 26 -12.78 -0.66 -2.24
C THR A 26 -12.21 -0.63 -3.65
N THR A 27 -12.96 -1.12 -4.63
CA THR A 27 -12.59 -0.91 -6.03
C THR A 27 -12.77 0.56 -6.40
N ARG A 28 -12.18 0.97 -7.50
CA ARG A 28 -12.34 2.33 -8.04
C ARG A 28 -13.78 2.70 -8.35
N GLN A 29 -14.61 1.70 -8.65
CA GLN A 29 -16.05 1.87 -8.89
C GLN A 29 -16.86 1.99 -7.60
N GLY A 30 -16.21 1.95 -6.43
CA GLY A 30 -16.84 2.11 -5.12
C GLY A 30 -17.32 0.80 -4.47
N LEU A 31 -17.16 -0.37 -5.09
CA LEU A 31 -17.52 -1.66 -4.50
C LEU A 31 -16.56 -2.00 -3.36
N HIS A 32 -17.07 -2.26 -2.17
CA HIS A 32 -16.26 -2.75 -1.06
C HIS A 32 -15.83 -4.20 -1.30
N THR A 33 -14.56 -4.50 -1.03
CA THR A 33 -13.97 -5.82 -1.34
C THR A 33 -13.23 -6.46 -0.17
N ASN A 34 -13.19 -5.79 0.98
CA ASN A 34 -12.46 -6.23 2.16
C ASN A 34 -12.94 -7.59 2.71
N ALA A 35 -14.25 -7.86 2.67
CA ALA A 35 -14.82 -9.13 3.11
C ALA A 35 -14.44 -10.28 2.16
N ILE A 36 -14.50 -10.04 0.86
CA ILE A 36 -14.12 -11.02 -0.18
C ILE A 36 -12.63 -11.36 -0.06
N TYR A 37 -11.77 -10.33 -0.02
CA TYR A 37 -10.31 -10.52 0.12
C TYR A 37 -9.95 -11.28 1.41
N GLY A 38 -10.58 -10.90 2.52
CA GLY A 38 -10.37 -11.56 3.81
C GLY A 38 -10.85 -13.01 3.80
N PHE A 39 -12.01 -13.29 3.18
CA PHE A 39 -12.55 -14.64 3.06
C PHE A 39 -11.62 -15.55 2.25
N VAL A 40 -11.22 -15.12 1.05
CA VAL A 40 -10.29 -15.87 0.19
C VAL A 40 -8.96 -16.15 0.89
N THR A 41 -8.43 -15.15 1.62
CA THR A 41 -7.19 -15.31 2.37
C THR A 41 -7.33 -16.34 3.51
N MET A 42 -8.48 -16.33 4.22
CA MET A 42 -8.76 -17.30 5.29
C MET A 42 -9.02 -18.70 4.71
N LEU A 43 -9.77 -18.80 3.62
CA LEU A 43 -10.00 -20.05 2.92
C LEU A 43 -8.67 -20.71 2.53
N GLN A 44 -7.76 -19.95 1.90
CA GLN A 44 -6.45 -20.50 1.51
C GLN A 44 -5.67 -21.02 2.72
N LYS A 45 -5.64 -20.25 3.81
CA LYS A 45 -4.98 -20.69 5.05
C LYS A 45 -5.57 -22.01 5.58
N LEU A 46 -6.89 -22.16 5.53
CA LEU A 46 -7.58 -23.37 5.96
C LEU A 46 -7.27 -24.56 5.05
N LEU A 47 -7.27 -24.34 3.72
CA LEU A 47 -6.89 -25.37 2.75
C LEU A 47 -5.46 -25.87 2.95
N ASP A 48 -4.51 -24.95 3.24
CA ASP A 48 -3.11 -25.29 3.49
C ASP A 48 -2.91 -26.07 4.80
N GLN A 49 -3.71 -25.76 5.83
CA GLN A 49 -3.62 -26.38 7.16
C GLN A 49 -4.32 -27.73 7.23
N GLU A 50 -5.56 -27.82 6.71
CA GLU A 50 -6.43 -28.98 6.84
C GLU A 50 -6.23 -30.00 5.71
N LYS A 51 -5.76 -29.53 4.54
CA LYS A 51 -5.54 -30.34 3.31
C LYS A 51 -6.72 -31.26 3.00
N PRO A 52 -7.96 -30.72 2.89
CA PRO A 52 -9.13 -31.54 2.64
C PRO A 52 -9.15 -32.06 1.19
N ASP A 53 -9.76 -33.23 0.99
CA ASP A 53 -10.02 -33.82 -0.34
C ASP A 53 -11.18 -33.10 -1.05
N ALA A 54 -12.17 -32.64 -0.26
CA ALA A 54 -13.36 -31.96 -0.73
C ALA A 54 -13.63 -30.68 0.11
N VAL A 55 -14.28 -29.68 -0.50
CA VAL A 55 -14.60 -28.42 0.19
C VAL A 55 -15.93 -27.85 -0.29
N CYS A 56 -16.72 -27.31 0.64
CA CYS A 56 -17.95 -26.56 0.33
C CYS A 56 -18.19 -25.47 1.38
N ALA A 57 -19.13 -24.57 1.09
CA ALA A 57 -19.54 -23.51 2.01
C ALA A 57 -21.06 -23.52 2.18
N ALA A 58 -21.54 -23.22 3.39
CA ALA A 58 -22.96 -23.05 3.69
C ALA A 58 -23.24 -21.57 4.04
N PHE A 59 -24.35 -21.04 3.53
CA PHE A 59 -24.77 -19.66 3.76
C PHE A 59 -26.23 -19.58 4.19
N ASP A 60 -26.58 -18.61 5.03
CA ASP A 60 -27.97 -18.26 5.35
C ASP A 60 -28.66 -17.58 4.16
N ARG A 61 -29.96 -17.80 4.07
CA ARG A 61 -30.84 -16.98 3.22
C ARG A 61 -31.52 -15.88 4.06
N GLN A 62 -32.00 -14.84 3.39
CA GLN A 62 -32.70 -13.74 4.07
C GLN A 62 -34.11 -14.12 4.57
N GLU A 63 -34.65 -15.27 4.12
CA GLU A 63 -35.99 -15.72 4.44
C GLU A 63 -36.06 -16.23 5.90
N PRO A 64 -37.20 -16.00 6.60
CA PRO A 64 -37.39 -16.49 7.96
C PRO A 64 -37.30 -18.04 8.03
N THR A 65 -36.49 -18.55 8.94
CA THR A 65 -36.34 -19.98 9.18
C THR A 65 -37.49 -20.55 10.00
N PHE A 66 -37.55 -21.87 10.17
CA PHE A 66 -38.57 -22.52 10.99
C PHE A 66 -38.51 -22.06 12.45
N ARG A 67 -37.33 -21.71 12.99
CA ARG A 67 -37.18 -21.13 14.35
C ARG A 67 -37.79 -19.75 14.46
N HIS A 68 -37.57 -18.89 13.47
CA HIS A 68 -38.19 -17.55 13.44
C HIS A 68 -39.73 -17.62 13.34
N LYS A 69 -40.27 -18.65 12.64
CA LYS A 69 -41.73 -18.87 12.53
C LYS A 69 -42.33 -19.36 13.85
N ALA A 70 -41.57 -20.14 14.63
CA ALA A 70 -42.01 -20.69 15.92
C ALA A 70 -41.81 -19.72 17.10
N ASP A 71 -40.77 -18.88 17.04
CA ASP A 71 -40.48 -17.90 18.07
C ASP A 71 -40.02 -16.56 17.43
N ALA A 72 -40.87 -15.55 17.53
CA ALA A 72 -40.58 -14.22 16.96
C ALA A 72 -39.50 -13.46 17.74
N ALA A 73 -39.14 -13.88 18.95
CA ALA A 73 -38.07 -13.31 19.75
C ALA A 73 -36.68 -13.85 19.35
N TYR A 74 -36.62 -15.01 18.69
CA TYR A 74 -35.38 -15.63 18.27
C TYR A 74 -34.58 -14.71 17.32
N LYS A 75 -33.32 -14.41 17.68
CA LYS A 75 -32.41 -13.50 16.93
C LYS A 75 -32.95 -12.08 16.70
N ALA A 76 -34.04 -11.66 17.38
CA ALA A 76 -34.64 -10.33 17.17
C ALA A 76 -33.73 -9.16 17.60
N ASN A 77 -32.71 -9.40 18.41
CA ASN A 77 -31.70 -8.43 18.85
C ASN A 77 -30.56 -8.25 17.84
N ARG A 78 -30.46 -9.07 16.78
CA ARG A 78 -29.41 -8.98 15.77
C ARG A 78 -29.66 -7.77 14.87
N LYS A 79 -28.63 -6.92 14.71
CA LYS A 79 -28.66 -5.84 13.71
C LYS A 79 -28.54 -6.46 12.31
N GLY A 80 -29.25 -5.91 11.35
CA GLY A 80 -29.13 -6.31 9.95
C GLY A 80 -27.69 -6.25 9.43
N MET A 81 -27.44 -6.93 8.32
CA MET A 81 -26.13 -6.88 7.64
C MET A 81 -25.87 -5.46 7.14
N PRO A 82 -24.67 -4.86 7.37
CA PRO A 82 -24.29 -3.58 6.81
C PRO A 82 -24.41 -3.59 5.27
N GLU A 83 -24.79 -2.47 4.67
CA GLU A 83 -24.94 -2.37 3.20
C GLU A 83 -23.62 -2.70 2.49
N GLU A 84 -22.51 -2.19 2.99
CA GLU A 84 -21.14 -2.44 2.46
C GLU A 84 -20.72 -3.91 2.53
N LEU A 85 -21.34 -4.71 3.39
CA LEU A 85 -21.14 -6.16 3.43
C LEU A 85 -22.11 -6.87 2.50
N ALA A 86 -23.37 -6.42 2.47
CA ALA A 86 -24.42 -7.02 1.66
C ALA A 86 -24.08 -7.00 0.15
N GLU A 87 -23.49 -5.91 -0.34
CA GLU A 87 -23.06 -5.77 -1.74
C GLU A 87 -21.91 -6.75 -2.11
N GLN A 88 -21.12 -7.21 -1.11
CA GLN A 88 -20.02 -8.15 -1.34
C GLN A 88 -20.48 -9.62 -1.39
N MET A 89 -21.70 -9.95 -0.97
CA MET A 89 -22.16 -11.33 -0.86
C MET A 89 -22.28 -12.04 -2.21
N LEU A 90 -22.87 -11.37 -3.20
CA LEU A 90 -22.99 -11.94 -4.54
C LEU A 90 -21.62 -12.11 -5.23
N PRO A 91 -20.74 -11.09 -5.28
CA PRO A 91 -19.38 -11.26 -5.80
C PRO A 91 -18.57 -12.33 -5.05
N LEU A 92 -18.72 -12.46 -3.73
CA LEU A 92 -18.06 -13.52 -2.97
C LEU A 92 -18.47 -14.91 -3.45
N LYS A 93 -19.77 -15.14 -3.64
CA LYS A 93 -20.27 -16.44 -4.13
C LYS A 93 -19.79 -16.74 -5.54
N GLN A 94 -19.70 -15.72 -6.41
CA GLN A 94 -19.10 -15.86 -7.75
C GLN A 94 -17.61 -16.25 -7.67
N VAL A 95 -16.86 -15.63 -6.76
CA VAL A 95 -15.46 -15.99 -6.52
C VAL A 95 -15.33 -17.43 -6.00
N LEU A 96 -16.17 -17.85 -5.05
CA LEU A 96 -16.16 -19.22 -4.52
C LEU A 96 -16.50 -20.24 -5.61
N ASP A 97 -17.49 -19.96 -6.44
CA ASP A 97 -17.84 -20.81 -7.60
C ASP A 97 -16.64 -20.90 -8.58
N ALA A 98 -16.01 -19.79 -8.90
CA ALA A 98 -14.81 -19.78 -9.76
C ALA A 98 -13.59 -20.45 -9.09
N MET A 99 -13.52 -20.48 -7.77
CA MET A 99 -12.54 -21.27 -7.00
C MET A 99 -12.93 -22.76 -6.88
N SER A 100 -14.01 -23.19 -7.55
CA SER A 100 -14.55 -24.55 -7.47
C SER A 100 -14.93 -24.96 -6.04
N VAL A 101 -15.50 -24.02 -5.28
CA VAL A 101 -16.05 -24.23 -3.93
C VAL A 101 -17.57 -24.12 -3.99
N PRO A 102 -18.32 -25.24 -4.01
CA PRO A 102 -19.77 -25.23 -4.04
C PRO A 102 -20.37 -24.52 -2.81
N CYS A 103 -21.41 -23.69 -3.05
CA CYS A 103 -22.12 -22.96 -2.00
C CYS A 103 -23.52 -23.53 -1.83
N TYR A 104 -23.88 -23.87 -0.59
CA TYR A 104 -25.18 -24.43 -0.23
C TYR A 104 -26.03 -23.43 0.55
N GLU A 105 -27.30 -23.33 0.16
CA GLU A 105 -28.32 -22.49 0.79
C GLU A 105 -29.67 -23.19 0.68
N LEU A 106 -30.48 -23.14 1.74
CA LEU A 106 -31.80 -23.74 1.73
C LEU A 106 -32.84 -22.83 2.42
N SER A 107 -33.96 -22.54 1.73
CA SER A 107 -35.05 -21.75 2.29
C SER A 107 -35.65 -22.41 3.51
N GLY A 108 -35.86 -21.66 4.58
CA GLY A 108 -36.43 -22.10 5.84
C GLY A 108 -35.47 -22.75 6.84
N TYR A 109 -34.20 -22.95 6.47
CA TYR A 109 -33.12 -23.47 7.33
C TYR A 109 -31.99 -22.46 7.47
N GLU A 110 -31.21 -22.63 8.54
CA GLU A 110 -30.01 -21.84 8.80
C GLU A 110 -28.77 -22.55 8.25
N ALA A 111 -27.68 -21.79 8.00
CA ALA A 111 -26.40 -22.37 7.57
C ALA A 111 -25.92 -23.47 8.52
N ASP A 112 -26.15 -23.31 9.84
CA ASP A 112 -25.78 -24.29 10.85
C ASP A 112 -26.50 -25.64 10.64
N ASP A 113 -27.79 -25.60 10.23
CA ASP A 113 -28.58 -26.82 9.95
C ASP A 113 -28.03 -27.51 8.70
N LEU A 114 -27.61 -26.77 7.68
CA LEU A 114 -26.96 -27.32 6.50
C LEU A 114 -25.62 -27.94 6.85
N ILE A 115 -24.80 -27.26 7.66
CA ILE A 115 -23.50 -27.77 8.15
C ILE A 115 -23.70 -29.06 8.94
N GLY A 116 -24.68 -29.08 9.83
CA GLY A 116 -25.03 -30.29 10.59
C GLY A 116 -25.46 -31.46 9.68
N THR A 117 -26.31 -31.17 8.69
CA THR A 117 -26.78 -32.18 7.72
C THR A 117 -25.62 -32.68 6.83
N ILE A 118 -24.74 -31.77 6.33
CA ILE A 118 -23.55 -32.13 5.56
C ILE A 118 -22.63 -33.03 6.38
N SER A 119 -22.35 -32.68 7.63
CA SER A 119 -21.48 -33.49 8.50
C SER A 119 -22.01 -34.94 8.68
N ARG A 120 -23.31 -35.11 8.91
CA ARG A 120 -23.91 -36.42 9.05
C ARG A 120 -23.94 -37.23 7.75
N LYS A 121 -24.15 -36.57 6.60
CA LYS A 121 -24.05 -37.22 5.29
C LYS A 121 -22.63 -37.69 4.97
N CYS A 122 -21.60 -36.87 5.36
CA CYS A 122 -20.20 -37.28 5.25
C CYS A 122 -19.91 -38.55 6.10
N GLU A 123 -20.34 -38.53 7.37
CA GLU A 123 -20.17 -39.72 8.25
C GLU A 123 -20.84 -40.97 7.68
N ALA A 124 -22.07 -40.81 7.18
CA ALA A 124 -22.80 -41.91 6.56
C ALA A 124 -22.10 -42.49 5.31
N ALA A 125 -21.37 -41.64 4.58
CA ALA A 125 -20.55 -42.04 3.43
C ALA A 125 -19.14 -42.54 3.85
N GLY A 126 -18.81 -42.59 5.14
CA GLY A 126 -17.51 -43.02 5.66
C GLY A 126 -16.39 -42.00 5.49
N TRP A 127 -16.74 -40.72 5.43
CA TRP A 127 -15.79 -39.61 5.32
C TRP A 127 -15.61 -38.89 6.65
N ASP A 128 -14.43 -38.34 6.89
CA ASP A 128 -14.22 -37.38 7.97
C ASP A 128 -14.69 -36.00 7.53
N CYS A 129 -15.26 -35.23 8.47
CA CYS A 129 -15.73 -33.87 8.23
C CYS A 129 -15.02 -32.87 9.14
N THR A 130 -14.53 -31.78 8.57
CA THR A 130 -14.02 -30.63 9.34
C THR A 130 -14.93 -29.41 9.12
N ILE A 131 -15.56 -28.93 10.18
CA ILE A 131 -16.39 -27.72 10.17
C ILE A 131 -15.49 -26.53 10.52
N ALA A 132 -15.35 -25.56 9.60
CA ALA A 132 -14.61 -24.32 9.84
C ALA A 132 -15.57 -23.18 10.14
N THR A 133 -15.64 -22.77 11.40
CA THR A 133 -16.56 -21.73 11.88
C THR A 133 -15.97 -20.89 13.01
N GLY A 134 -16.48 -19.70 13.25
CA GLY A 134 -16.24 -18.90 14.45
C GLY A 134 -17.32 -19.13 15.52
N ASP A 135 -18.38 -19.87 15.22
CA ASP A 135 -19.49 -20.12 16.10
C ASP A 135 -19.25 -21.37 16.97
N ARG A 136 -19.51 -21.23 18.27
CA ARG A 136 -19.38 -22.33 19.22
C ARG A 136 -20.57 -23.29 19.20
N ASP A 137 -21.66 -22.91 18.55
CA ASP A 137 -22.85 -23.76 18.45
C ASP A 137 -22.58 -25.02 17.68
N SER A 138 -21.74 -24.93 16.67
CA SER A 138 -21.27 -26.07 15.88
C SER A 138 -20.49 -27.10 16.71
N LEU A 139 -20.07 -26.79 17.95
CA LEU A 139 -19.39 -27.76 18.83
C LEU A 139 -20.28 -28.94 19.19
N GLN A 140 -21.63 -28.78 19.18
CA GLN A 140 -22.59 -29.90 19.39
C GLN A 140 -22.50 -30.97 18.29
N LEU A 141 -21.92 -30.62 17.14
CA LEU A 141 -21.81 -31.54 15.97
C LEU A 141 -20.60 -32.45 16.03
N ILE A 142 -19.68 -32.25 16.97
CA ILE A 142 -18.42 -33.02 17.07
C ILE A 142 -18.74 -34.49 17.37
N THR A 143 -18.06 -35.36 16.61
CA THR A 143 -18.10 -36.85 16.79
C THR A 143 -16.70 -37.38 16.60
N ALA A 144 -16.59 -38.73 16.51
CA ALA A 144 -15.35 -39.40 16.15
C ALA A 144 -14.85 -39.03 14.73
N HIS A 145 -15.77 -38.67 13.82
CA HIS A 145 -15.49 -38.34 12.41
C HIS A 145 -15.70 -36.87 12.05
N THR A 146 -16.42 -36.14 12.89
CA THR A 146 -16.66 -34.70 12.68
C THR A 146 -15.86 -33.87 13.69
N HIS A 147 -14.99 -33.00 13.20
CA HIS A 147 -14.19 -32.07 14.00
C HIS A 147 -14.58 -30.63 13.69
N VAL A 148 -14.43 -29.71 14.68
CA VAL A 148 -14.69 -28.28 14.51
C VAL A 148 -13.39 -27.51 14.56
N ARG A 149 -13.07 -26.82 13.47
CA ARG A 149 -12.00 -25.82 13.42
C ARG A 149 -12.53 -24.48 13.85
N LEU A 150 -12.33 -24.16 15.13
CA LEU A 150 -12.84 -22.94 15.72
C LEU A 150 -11.93 -21.76 15.38
N LEU A 151 -12.47 -20.77 14.67
CA LEU A 151 -11.76 -19.58 14.22
C LEU A 151 -11.91 -18.48 15.27
N THR A 152 -10.95 -18.31 16.18
CA THR A 152 -11.03 -17.34 17.29
C THR A 152 -10.33 -16.01 16.99
N GLY A 153 -9.45 -15.97 15.98
CA GLY A 153 -8.68 -14.75 15.58
C GLY A 153 -7.57 -14.36 16.56
N GLY A 154 -7.36 -15.12 17.63
CA GLY A 154 -6.23 -14.98 18.54
C GLY A 154 -4.93 -15.55 17.93
N LYS A 155 -3.76 -15.18 18.50
CA LYS A 155 -2.48 -15.82 18.23
C LYS A 155 -2.01 -16.58 19.47
N GLY A 156 -1.37 -17.73 19.28
CA GLY A 156 -0.91 -18.57 20.36
C GLY A 156 -2.01 -19.49 20.90
N PRO A 157 -2.05 -19.80 22.20
CA PRO A 157 -3.03 -20.73 22.79
C PRO A 157 -4.49 -20.34 22.58
N ASP A 158 -4.77 -19.05 22.41
CA ASP A 158 -6.11 -18.50 22.14
C ASP A 158 -6.39 -18.34 20.62
N GLY A 159 -5.55 -18.91 19.76
CA GLY A 159 -5.69 -18.85 18.31
C GLY A 159 -6.68 -19.85 17.74
N ASP A 160 -6.74 -19.93 16.41
CA ASP A 160 -7.56 -20.92 15.69
C ASP A 160 -7.15 -22.32 16.15
N ARG A 161 -8.13 -23.11 16.61
CA ARG A 161 -7.88 -24.44 17.19
C ARG A 161 -8.84 -25.48 16.65
N CYS A 162 -8.37 -26.72 16.52
CA CYS A 162 -9.19 -27.84 16.12
C CYS A 162 -9.76 -28.52 17.38
N MET A 163 -11.09 -28.58 17.46
CA MET A 163 -11.82 -29.24 18.53
C MET A 163 -12.24 -30.63 18.08
N THR A 164 -11.68 -31.65 18.68
CA THR A 164 -12.05 -33.07 18.54
C THR A 164 -12.86 -33.50 19.74
N GLU A 165 -13.49 -34.67 19.69
CA GLU A 165 -14.23 -35.22 20.83
C GLU A 165 -13.37 -35.29 22.11
N SER A 166 -12.12 -35.70 21.98
CA SER A 166 -11.20 -35.79 23.11
C SER A 166 -10.80 -34.45 23.69
N THR A 167 -10.50 -33.48 22.83
CA THR A 167 -10.15 -32.10 23.27
C THR A 167 -11.35 -31.38 23.87
N PHE A 168 -12.56 -31.62 23.32
CA PHE A 168 -13.79 -31.07 23.86
C PHE A 168 -14.07 -31.60 25.25
N ARG A 169 -14.04 -32.93 25.45
CA ARG A 169 -14.25 -33.57 26.77
C ARG A 169 -13.21 -33.11 27.79
N ALA A 170 -11.97 -32.92 27.39
CA ALA A 170 -10.93 -32.41 28.27
C ALA A 170 -11.20 -30.96 28.73
N GLU A 171 -11.78 -30.12 27.87
CA GLU A 171 -12.08 -28.71 28.16
C GLU A 171 -13.41 -28.53 28.91
N TYR A 172 -14.47 -29.20 28.46
CA TYR A 172 -15.83 -28.99 28.97
C TYR A 172 -16.26 -30.01 30.04
N GLY A 173 -15.67 -31.22 30.04
CA GLY A 173 -15.98 -32.26 31.02
C GLY A 173 -17.26 -33.02 30.75
N PHE A 174 -17.84 -32.95 29.55
CA PHE A 174 -19.00 -33.71 29.08
C PHE A 174 -18.92 -33.93 27.56
N ASP A 175 -19.88 -34.71 27.03
CA ASP A 175 -19.88 -35.03 25.60
C ASP A 175 -20.36 -33.84 24.75
N PRO A 176 -19.84 -33.65 23.52
CA PRO A 176 -20.14 -32.51 22.64
C PRO A 176 -21.64 -32.26 22.45
N ILE A 177 -22.48 -33.29 22.34
CA ILE A 177 -23.93 -33.14 22.17
C ILE A 177 -24.59 -32.38 23.29
N HIS A 178 -24.04 -32.43 24.52
CA HIS A 178 -24.57 -31.75 25.70
C HIS A 178 -24.25 -30.24 25.73
N MET A 179 -23.61 -29.73 24.70
CA MET A 179 -23.54 -28.29 24.48
C MET A 179 -24.92 -27.65 24.32
N ILE A 180 -25.87 -28.42 23.76
CA ILE A 180 -27.29 -28.03 23.68
C ILE A 180 -27.89 -27.87 25.07
N ASP A 181 -27.61 -28.81 25.97
CA ASP A 181 -28.10 -28.81 27.38
C ASP A 181 -27.53 -27.61 28.17
N LEU A 182 -26.25 -27.28 27.91
CA LEU A 182 -25.62 -26.10 28.49
C LEU A 182 -26.34 -24.82 28.09
N LYS A 183 -26.63 -24.66 26.77
CA LYS A 183 -27.36 -23.51 26.25
C LYS A 183 -28.84 -23.49 26.71
N ALA A 184 -29.44 -24.64 26.81
CA ALA A 184 -30.80 -24.78 27.33
C ALA A 184 -30.96 -24.22 28.74
N LEU A 185 -29.95 -24.42 29.60
CA LEU A 185 -29.96 -23.92 30.99
C LEU A 185 -29.45 -22.46 31.08
N ALA A 186 -28.33 -22.14 30.45
CA ALA A 186 -27.69 -20.82 30.54
C ALA A 186 -28.36 -19.75 29.70
N GLY A 187 -29.01 -20.14 28.61
CA GLY A 187 -29.45 -19.24 27.53
C GLY A 187 -28.30 -18.79 26.63
N ASP A 188 -28.64 -18.03 25.58
CA ASP A 188 -27.69 -17.36 24.72
C ASP A 188 -28.19 -15.95 24.38
N SER A 189 -27.45 -14.95 24.83
CA SER A 189 -27.80 -13.54 24.56
C SER A 189 -27.57 -13.11 23.14
N SER A 190 -26.71 -13.81 22.38
CA SER A 190 -26.42 -13.49 20.97
C SER A 190 -27.59 -13.89 20.05
N ASP A 191 -28.25 -15.00 20.37
CA ASP A 191 -29.38 -15.52 19.61
C ASP A 191 -30.72 -15.30 20.29
N ASN A 192 -30.70 -14.56 21.39
CA ASN A 192 -31.86 -14.27 22.22
C ASN A 192 -32.59 -15.55 22.72
N ILE A 193 -31.79 -16.58 23.06
CA ILE A 193 -32.30 -17.82 23.68
C ILE A 193 -32.41 -17.58 25.20
N PRO A 194 -33.63 -17.76 25.78
CA PRO A 194 -33.87 -17.29 27.14
C PRO A 194 -33.15 -18.07 28.23
N GLY A 195 -32.94 -19.36 28.06
CA GLY A 195 -32.44 -20.23 29.13
C GLY A 195 -33.36 -20.29 30.34
N VAL A 196 -32.78 -20.65 31.49
CA VAL A 196 -33.48 -20.57 32.79
C VAL A 196 -33.12 -19.25 33.47
N PRO A 197 -34.08 -18.35 33.72
CA PRO A 197 -33.82 -17.04 34.31
C PRO A 197 -33.10 -17.14 35.66
N GLY A 198 -31.85 -16.59 35.71
CA GLY A 198 -31.01 -16.60 36.90
C GLY A 198 -30.10 -17.83 37.04
N ILE A 199 -30.07 -18.74 36.09
CA ILE A 199 -29.06 -19.78 35.97
C ILE A 199 -28.02 -19.29 34.94
N GLY A 200 -26.82 -18.95 35.38
CA GLY A 200 -25.75 -18.51 34.51
C GLY A 200 -24.86 -19.68 34.08
N GLU A 201 -23.98 -19.39 33.10
CA GLU A 201 -23.11 -20.38 32.42
C GLU A 201 -22.34 -21.28 33.42
N LYS A 202 -21.75 -20.72 34.48
CA LYS A 202 -21.03 -21.50 35.50
C LYS A 202 -21.90 -22.54 36.21
N THR A 203 -23.13 -22.16 36.51
CA THR A 203 -24.08 -23.06 37.20
C THR A 203 -24.59 -24.13 36.22
N ALA A 204 -24.94 -23.72 35.01
CA ALA A 204 -25.35 -24.63 33.93
C ALA A 204 -24.23 -25.61 33.61
N MET A 205 -22.97 -25.15 33.49
CA MET A 205 -21.81 -26.00 33.28
C MET A 205 -21.67 -27.10 34.35
N ALA A 206 -21.77 -26.73 35.62
CA ALA A 206 -21.68 -27.70 36.72
C ALA A 206 -22.81 -28.71 36.69
N LEU A 207 -24.02 -28.31 36.33
CA LEU A 207 -25.17 -29.22 36.20
C LEU A 207 -24.98 -30.20 35.03
N VAL A 208 -24.54 -29.72 33.89
CA VAL A 208 -24.31 -30.59 32.72
C VAL A 208 -23.13 -31.54 32.98
N GLN A 209 -22.07 -31.11 33.63
CA GLN A 209 -20.94 -31.97 34.00
C GLN A 209 -21.36 -33.08 34.96
N GLN A 210 -22.31 -32.78 35.87
CA GLN A 210 -22.75 -33.75 36.90
C GLN A 210 -23.84 -34.71 36.39
N TYR A 211 -24.80 -34.18 35.61
CA TYR A 211 -26.01 -34.94 35.22
C TYR A 211 -26.05 -35.29 33.70
N GLY A 212 -25.22 -34.68 32.88
CA GLY A 212 -25.16 -34.88 31.42
C GLY A 212 -26.20 -34.09 30.66
N SER A 213 -27.49 -34.29 30.89
CA SER A 213 -28.60 -33.70 30.13
C SER A 213 -29.60 -32.96 30.99
N ILE A 214 -30.37 -32.08 30.38
CA ILE A 214 -31.49 -31.38 31.07
C ILE A 214 -32.52 -32.37 31.56
N ASP A 215 -32.80 -33.44 30.82
CA ASP A 215 -33.71 -34.49 31.26
C ASP A 215 -33.23 -35.16 32.53
N ALA A 216 -31.95 -35.46 32.65
CA ALA A 216 -31.38 -36.05 33.87
C ALA A 216 -31.37 -35.04 35.03
N VAL A 217 -31.13 -33.73 34.76
CA VAL A 217 -31.24 -32.66 35.76
C VAL A 217 -32.64 -32.56 36.31
N TYR A 218 -33.68 -32.52 35.48
CA TYR A 218 -35.08 -32.42 35.94
C TYR A 218 -35.62 -33.73 36.54
N ALA A 219 -35.17 -34.90 36.08
CA ALA A 219 -35.51 -36.17 36.72
C ALA A 219 -34.95 -36.30 38.16
N ASN A 220 -33.83 -35.61 38.45
CA ASN A 220 -33.18 -35.61 39.76
C ASN A 220 -33.31 -34.27 40.50
N ILE A 221 -34.29 -33.45 40.13
CA ILE A 221 -34.37 -32.02 40.50
C ILE A 221 -34.33 -31.79 42.03
N ASP A 222 -34.92 -32.69 42.83
CA ASP A 222 -34.96 -32.59 44.30
C ASP A 222 -33.60 -32.91 44.96
N SER A 223 -32.70 -33.60 44.26
CA SER A 223 -31.36 -33.95 44.75
C SER A 223 -30.24 -33.02 44.17
N VAL A 224 -30.59 -32.02 43.36
CA VAL A 224 -29.63 -31.08 42.76
C VAL A 224 -28.99 -30.20 43.84
N PRO A 225 -27.66 -30.15 43.99
CA PRO A 225 -26.97 -29.47 45.08
C PRO A 225 -26.87 -27.95 44.85
N LEU A 226 -28.00 -27.30 44.68
CA LEU A 226 -28.12 -25.83 44.54
C LEU A 226 -28.70 -25.17 45.77
N LYS A 227 -28.39 -23.89 45.97
CA LYS A 227 -29.04 -23.08 47.02
C LYS A 227 -30.52 -22.98 46.72
N PRO A 228 -31.40 -22.95 47.78
CA PRO A 228 -32.86 -23.00 47.59
C PRO A 228 -33.43 -22.02 46.56
N GLY A 229 -32.89 -20.77 46.49
CA GLY A 229 -33.32 -19.79 45.49
C GLY A 229 -32.98 -20.12 44.03
N PHE A 230 -31.88 -20.83 43.76
CA PHE A 230 -31.55 -21.32 42.44
C PHE A 230 -32.33 -22.56 42.06
N LEU A 231 -32.57 -23.44 43.05
CA LEU A 231 -33.37 -24.64 42.84
C LEU A 231 -34.83 -24.30 42.49
N CYS A 232 -35.41 -23.30 43.16
CA CYS A 232 -36.74 -22.81 42.80
C CYS A 232 -36.79 -22.29 41.36
N LYS A 233 -35.85 -21.44 40.97
CA LYS A 233 -35.75 -20.94 39.61
C LYS A 233 -35.57 -22.04 38.55
N LEU A 234 -34.79 -23.07 38.88
CA LEU A 234 -34.58 -24.20 38.02
C LEU A 234 -35.89 -24.97 37.82
N LYS A 235 -36.65 -25.23 38.90
CA LYS A 235 -37.95 -25.88 38.86
C LYS A 235 -39.00 -25.10 38.06
N GLU A 236 -39.08 -23.79 38.30
CA GLU A 236 -39.99 -22.89 37.57
C GLU A 236 -39.62 -22.72 36.10
N GLY A 237 -38.34 -22.87 35.77
CA GLY A 237 -37.78 -22.63 34.44
C GLY A 237 -37.77 -23.83 33.50
N GLU A 238 -38.35 -24.99 33.87
CA GLU A 238 -38.31 -26.21 33.05
C GLU A 238 -38.83 -25.99 31.63
N ALA A 239 -39.99 -25.35 31.49
CA ALA A 239 -40.58 -25.07 30.18
C ALA A 239 -39.66 -24.17 29.30
N SER A 240 -39.01 -23.17 29.93
CA SER A 240 -38.05 -22.31 29.26
C SER A 240 -36.78 -23.05 28.86
N ALA A 241 -36.27 -23.94 29.73
CA ALA A 241 -35.12 -24.81 29.36
C ALA A 241 -35.40 -25.70 28.16
N ARG A 242 -36.59 -26.36 28.15
CA ARG A 242 -36.98 -27.22 27.04
C ARG A 242 -37.22 -26.47 25.76
N HIS A 243 -37.79 -25.27 25.83
CA HIS A 243 -37.93 -24.41 24.67
C HIS A 243 -36.53 -23.93 24.15
N SER A 244 -35.64 -23.53 25.06
CA SER A 244 -34.26 -23.15 24.75
C SER A 244 -33.46 -24.29 24.17
N TYR A 245 -33.69 -25.53 24.65
CA TYR A 245 -33.09 -26.74 24.10
C TYR A 245 -33.47 -26.90 22.61
N TRP A 246 -34.77 -26.78 22.30
CA TRP A 246 -35.25 -26.87 20.94
C TRP A 246 -34.68 -25.78 20.03
N LEU A 247 -34.58 -24.53 20.50
CA LEU A 247 -33.99 -23.41 19.74
C LEU A 247 -32.48 -23.62 19.48
N ALA A 248 -31.74 -24.12 20.47
CA ALA A 248 -30.30 -24.31 20.40
C ALA A 248 -29.89 -25.57 19.60
N THR A 249 -30.82 -26.47 19.34
CA THR A 249 -30.55 -27.73 18.60
C THR A 249 -30.38 -27.45 17.11
N ILE A 250 -29.23 -27.84 16.55
CA ILE A 250 -28.99 -27.80 15.10
C ILE A 250 -29.70 -29.02 14.46
N ASP A 251 -30.53 -28.75 13.44
CA ASP A 251 -31.17 -29.80 12.66
C ASP A 251 -30.16 -30.45 11.69
N THR A 252 -29.92 -31.73 11.88
CA THR A 252 -28.98 -32.54 11.07
C THR A 252 -29.64 -33.30 9.92
N ASN A 253 -30.95 -33.06 9.68
CA ASN A 253 -31.75 -33.76 8.68
C ASN A 253 -32.47 -32.79 7.73
N ALA A 254 -31.91 -31.60 7.47
CA ALA A 254 -32.43 -30.68 6.49
C ALA A 254 -32.53 -31.38 5.11
N PRO A 255 -33.62 -31.09 4.30
CA PRO A 255 -33.83 -31.72 3.00
C PRO A 255 -32.85 -31.13 1.95
N LEU A 256 -31.57 -31.31 2.19
CA LEU A 256 -30.48 -30.86 1.34
C LEU A 256 -30.04 -31.99 0.41
N ASP A 257 -30.05 -31.73 -0.90
CA ASP A 257 -29.43 -32.62 -1.87
C ASP A 257 -27.91 -32.43 -1.81
N PHE A 258 -27.21 -33.42 -1.25
CA PHE A 258 -25.77 -33.32 -1.00
C PHE A 258 -25.11 -34.71 -1.17
N ASP A 259 -24.06 -34.70 -1.99
CA ASP A 259 -23.15 -35.79 -2.19
C ASP A 259 -21.72 -35.36 -1.88
N PRO A 260 -20.99 -36.00 -0.95
CA PRO A 260 -19.59 -35.65 -0.66
C PRO A 260 -18.67 -35.67 -1.87
N GLU A 261 -18.86 -36.63 -2.81
CA GLU A 261 -18.02 -36.78 -3.99
C GLU A 261 -18.17 -35.62 -4.98
N ALA A 262 -19.34 -34.98 -5.05
CA ALA A 262 -19.60 -33.85 -5.89
C ALA A 262 -18.84 -32.59 -5.42
N ASN A 263 -18.24 -32.60 -4.23
CA ASN A 263 -17.50 -31.51 -3.62
C ASN A 263 -15.98 -31.71 -3.64
N LEU A 264 -15.49 -32.74 -4.36
CA LEU A 264 -14.05 -32.96 -4.54
C LEU A 264 -13.39 -31.72 -5.14
N ARG A 265 -12.22 -31.42 -4.62
CA ARG A 265 -11.46 -30.25 -5.08
C ARG A 265 -11.13 -30.37 -6.56
N GLN A 266 -11.49 -29.33 -7.29
CA GLN A 266 -11.21 -29.16 -8.70
C GLN A 266 -10.23 -27.99 -8.91
N PRO A 267 -9.52 -27.94 -10.05
CA PRO A 267 -8.78 -26.74 -10.47
C PRO A 267 -9.70 -25.51 -10.47
N PHE A 268 -9.13 -24.35 -10.28
CA PHE A 268 -9.86 -23.09 -10.40
C PHE A 268 -10.41 -22.93 -11.82
N LYS A 269 -11.61 -22.36 -11.92
CA LYS A 269 -12.20 -22.03 -13.21
C LYS A 269 -11.47 -20.82 -13.82
N PRO A 270 -11.39 -20.75 -15.15
CA PRO A 270 -10.73 -19.65 -15.83
C PRO A 270 -11.25 -18.25 -15.43
N GLU A 271 -12.55 -18.15 -15.16
CA GLU A 271 -13.24 -16.92 -14.78
C GLU A 271 -12.72 -16.30 -13.47
N LEU A 272 -11.97 -17.05 -12.66
CA LEU A 272 -11.40 -16.55 -11.41
C LEU A 272 -10.42 -15.41 -11.65
N TYR A 273 -9.64 -15.46 -12.73
CA TYR A 273 -8.73 -14.39 -13.11
C TYR A 273 -9.50 -13.07 -13.34
N ASP A 274 -10.55 -13.10 -14.15
CA ASP A 274 -11.35 -11.93 -14.48
C ASP A 274 -12.09 -11.36 -13.28
N LEU A 275 -12.61 -12.24 -12.39
CA LEU A 275 -13.23 -11.82 -11.14
C LEU A 275 -12.24 -11.12 -10.23
N PHE A 276 -11.03 -11.67 -10.06
CA PHE A 276 -10.00 -11.02 -9.24
C PHE A 276 -9.49 -9.73 -9.84
N LEU A 277 -9.44 -9.63 -11.17
CA LEU A 277 -9.09 -8.41 -11.86
C LEU A 277 -10.14 -7.31 -11.62
N LYS A 278 -11.45 -7.64 -11.77
CA LYS A 278 -12.58 -6.72 -11.46
C LYS A 278 -12.61 -6.29 -10.00
N LEU A 279 -12.19 -7.17 -9.08
CA LEU A 279 -12.11 -6.88 -7.65
C LEU A 279 -10.79 -6.22 -7.24
N GLU A 280 -9.88 -5.97 -8.18
CA GLU A 280 -8.55 -5.38 -7.98
C GLU A 280 -7.65 -6.19 -7.03
N PHE A 281 -7.72 -7.52 -7.10
CA PHE A 281 -6.98 -8.45 -6.24
C PHE A 281 -5.65 -8.94 -6.85
N GLN A 282 -4.83 -8.01 -7.36
CA GLN A 282 -3.58 -8.34 -8.04
C GLN A 282 -2.70 -9.32 -7.23
N LYS A 283 -2.54 -9.10 -5.93
CA LYS A 283 -1.77 -9.99 -5.07
C LYS A 283 -2.28 -11.43 -5.00
N LEU A 284 -3.58 -11.65 -5.22
CA LEU A 284 -4.14 -12.98 -5.28
C LEU A 284 -3.94 -13.60 -6.67
N ILE A 285 -4.02 -12.81 -7.73
CA ILE A 285 -3.68 -13.23 -9.09
C ILE A 285 -2.23 -13.75 -9.11
N ASP A 286 -1.28 -12.95 -8.62
CA ASP A 286 0.14 -13.32 -8.54
C ASP A 286 0.36 -14.57 -7.66
N LYS A 287 -0.27 -14.61 -6.49
CA LYS A 287 -0.13 -15.70 -5.52
C LYS A 287 -0.63 -17.04 -6.06
N TYR A 288 -1.74 -17.02 -6.77
CA TYR A 288 -2.33 -18.23 -7.36
C TYR A 288 -1.80 -18.53 -8.75
N GLN A 289 -0.90 -17.68 -9.28
CA GLN A 289 -0.35 -17.80 -10.64
C GLN A 289 -1.48 -17.94 -11.68
N LEU A 290 -2.54 -17.14 -11.49
CA LEU A 290 -3.66 -17.14 -12.42
C LEU A 290 -3.24 -16.40 -13.69
N SER A 291 -3.53 -17.01 -14.81
CA SER A 291 -3.43 -16.41 -16.14
C SER A 291 -4.83 -16.21 -16.71
N PRO A 292 -5.01 -15.23 -17.60
CA PRO A 292 -6.24 -15.12 -18.39
C PRO A 292 -6.64 -16.47 -18.96
N ALA A 293 -7.94 -16.71 -19.04
CA ALA A 293 -8.41 -17.88 -19.78
C ALA A 293 -7.80 -17.84 -21.17
N CYS A 294 -6.96 -18.81 -21.50
CA CYS A 294 -6.59 -19.02 -22.87
C CYS A 294 -7.84 -19.44 -23.64
N VAL A 295 -8.66 -18.47 -23.98
CA VAL A 295 -9.61 -18.66 -25.06
C VAL A 295 -8.74 -18.68 -26.30
N ALA A 296 -8.57 -19.87 -26.84
CA ALA A 296 -8.03 -20.06 -28.18
C ALA A 296 -9.09 -19.57 -29.22
N GLU A 297 -9.76 -18.46 -28.94
CA GLU A 297 -10.73 -17.85 -29.83
C GLU A 297 -10.55 -16.33 -29.71
N GLU A 298 -9.94 -15.81 -30.79
CA GLU A 298 -9.93 -14.40 -31.18
C GLU A 298 -9.48 -13.42 -30.08
N LEU A 299 -8.16 -13.26 -29.97
CA LEU A 299 -7.60 -11.98 -29.52
C LEU A 299 -8.41 -10.88 -30.21
N PRO A 300 -8.91 -9.85 -29.48
CA PRO A 300 -9.49 -8.71 -30.17
C PRO A 300 -8.45 -8.26 -31.19
N THR A 301 -8.80 -8.44 -32.41
CA THR A 301 -7.93 -8.24 -33.56
C THR A 301 -7.75 -6.75 -33.75
N TYR A 302 -6.83 -6.13 -32.99
CA TYR A 302 -6.08 -5.03 -33.58
C TYR A 302 -5.12 -5.65 -34.60
N THR A 303 -5.68 -6.30 -35.62
CA THR A 303 -4.95 -6.70 -36.83
C THR A 303 -4.90 -5.48 -37.73
N ALA A 304 -4.16 -4.46 -37.32
CA ALA A 304 -3.46 -3.66 -38.30
C ALA A 304 -2.49 -4.63 -39.00
N GLU A 305 -2.60 -4.79 -40.30
CA GLU A 305 -1.57 -5.46 -41.08
C GLU A 305 -0.28 -4.67 -40.83
N ALA A 306 0.62 -5.21 -40.00
CA ALA A 306 1.87 -4.55 -39.71
C ALA A 306 2.87 -4.86 -40.80
N GLU A 307 3.52 -3.82 -41.29
CA GLU A 307 4.62 -3.94 -42.22
C GLU A 307 5.95 -4.12 -41.48
N ILE A 308 6.74 -5.13 -41.81
CA ILE A 308 8.10 -5.28 -41.30
C ILE A 308 9.07 -4.43 -42.11
N LEU A 309 9.79 -3.54 -41.42
CA LEU A 309 10.78 -2.67 -42.07
C LEU A 309 12.11 -3.39 -42.26
N GLU A 310 12.41 -3.80 -43.49
CA GLU A 310 13.62 -4.58 -43.82
C GLU A 310 14.70 -3.77 -44.56
N THR A 311 14.31 -2.75 -45.35
CA THR A 311 15.26 -2.05 -46.24
C THR A 311 15.45 -0.57 -45.91
N ALA A 312 16.61 -0.03 -46.22
CA ALA A 312 16.93 1.39 -46.02
C ALA A 312 16.03 2.32 -46.83
N GLU A 313 15.68 1.94 -48.10
CA GLU A 313 14.80 2.75 -48.95
C GLU A 313 13.41 2.87 -48.35
N ARG A 314 12.89 1.76 -47.80
CA ARG A 314 11.59 1.79 -47.11
C ARG A 314 11.64 2.61 -45.82
N ALA A 315 12.76 2.56 -45.08
CA ALA A 315 13.00 3.37 -43.90
C ALA A 315 12.94 4.87 -44.18
N GLU A 316 13.58 5.30 -45.28
CA GLU A 316 13.53 6.70 -45.75
C GLU A 316 12.11 7.14 -46.08
N ALA A 317 11.31 6.28 -46.74
CA ALA A 317 9.91 6.56 -47.03
C ALA A 317 9.06 6.65 -45.74
N CYS A 318 9.25 5.76 -44.77
CA CYS A 318 8.59 5.82 -43.46
C CYS A 318 8.99 7.07 -42.69
N LEU A 319 10.28 7.41 -42.62
CA LEU A 319 10.77 8.61 -41.93
C LEU A 319 10.19 9.89 -42.55
N ALA A 320 10.03 9.95 -43.87
CA ALA A 320 9.38 11.09 -44.55
C ALA A 320 7.90 11.20 -44.14
N LEU A 321 7.17 10.09 -44.14
CA LEU A 321 5.77 10.03 -43.68
C LEU A 321 5.64 10.46 -42.21
N TRP A 322 6.49 9.94 -41.33
CA TRP A 322 6.46 10.23 -39.89
C TRP A 322 6.78 11.70 -39.55
N ARG A 323 7.59 12.38 -40.37
CA ARG A 323 7.85 13.82 -40.23
C ARG A 323 6.65 14.67 -40.61
N GLU A 324 5.86 14.23 -41.58
CA GLU A 324 4.66 14.95 -42.04
C GLU A 324 3.46 14.69 -41.13
N ALA A 325 3.44 13.58 -40.39
CA ALA A 325 2.38 13.23 -39.50
C ALA A 325 2.24 14.19 -38.32
N ALA A 326 1.03 14.37 -37.79
CA ALA A 326 0.79 15.14 -36.59
C ALA A 326 1.60 14.58 -35.38
N TYR A 327 1.66 13.27 -35.28
CA TYR A 327 2.52 12.49 -34.37
C TYR A 327 2.54 11.02 -34.82
N VAL A 328 3.44 10.24 -34.25
CA VAL A 328 3.48 8.79 -34.32
C VAL A 328 3.41 8.19 -32.93
N THR A 329 2.80 7.02 -32.80
CA THR A 329 2.83 6.24 -31.55
C THR A 329 3.98 5.24 -31.61
N VAL A 330 4.80 5.20 -30.58
CA VAL A 330 5.95 4.29 -30.51
C VAL A 330 5.93 3.47 -29.23
N TYR A 331 6.14 2.16 -29.38
CA TYR A 331 6.40 1.23 -28.28
C TYR A 331 7.55 0.31 -28.66
N GLY A 332 8.32 -0.18 -27.68
CA GLY A 332 9.47 -1.03 -27.97
C GLY A 332 9.97 -1.82 -26.78
N THR A 333 10.86 -2.77 -27.03
CA THR A 333 11.57 -3.49 -25.98
C THR A 333 12.47 -2.57 -25.16
N PRO A 334 12.74 -2.87 -23.87
CA PRO A 334 13.57 -2.00 -23.01
C PRO A 334 14.98 -1.75 -23.54
N ASP A 335 15.53 -2.68 -24.33
CA ASP A 335 16.85 -2.58 -24.97
C ASP A 335 16.81 -1.96 -26.38
N LEU A 336 15.62 -1.59 -26.85
CA LEU A 336 15.35 -1.05 -28.21
C LEU A 336 15.69 -2.02 -29.33
N ALA A 337 15.72 -3.34 -29.09
CA ALA A 337 16.00 -4.33 -30.13
C ALA A 337 14.82 -4.55 -31.09
N ALA A 338 13.61 -4.26 -30.64
CA ALA A 338 12.38 -4.31 -31.42
C ALA A 338 11.50 -3.09 -31.08
N LEU A 339 10.92 -2.48 -32.08
CA LEU A 339 10.04 -1.33 -32.00
C LEU A 339 8.84 -1.53 -32.93
N ALA A 340 7.68 -1.00 -32.56
CA ALA A 340 6.59 -0.76 -33.49
C ALA A 340 6.21 0.72 -33.49
N VAL A 341 5.91 1.23 -34.67
CA VAL A 341 5.53 2.62 -34.91
C VAL A 341 4.19 2.64 -35.63
N GLU A 342 3.22 3.27 -35.05
CA GLU A 342 1.90 3.51 -35.64
C GLU A 342 1.82 4.96 -36.12
N CYS A 343 1.33 5.16 -37.33
CA CYS A 343 1.13 6.48 -37.91
C CYS A 343 -0.23 6.55 -38.58
N GLU A 344 -1.04 7.53 -38.24
CA GLU A 344 -2.29 7.80 -38.94
C GLU A 344 -1.99 8.27 -40.37
N THR A 345 -2.62 7.64 -41.39
CA THR A 345 -2.41 7.93 -42.80
C THR A 345 -3.67 8.51 -43.46
N GLY A 346 -4.77 8.59 -42.75
CA GLY A 346 -6.07 9.14 -43.19
C GLY A 346 -7.10 9.12 -42.07
N ALA A 347 -8.32 9.57 -42.33
CA ALA A 347 -9.37 9.72 -41.29
C ALA A 347 -9.70 8.40 -40.55
N ASP A 348 -9.56 7.25 -41.23
CA ASP A 348 -9.90 5.93 -40.67
C ASP A 348 -8.81 4.88 -41.03
N SER A 349 -7.59 5.31 -41.28
CA SER A 349 -6.50 4.40 -41.67
C SER A 349 -5.21 4.74 -40.93
N SER A 350 -4.53 3.73 -40.42
CA SER A 350 -3.21 3.83 -39.81
C SER A 350 -2.26 2.83 -40.49
N LEU A 351 -0.98 3.18 -40.51
CA LEU A 351 0.13 2.31 -40.92
C LEU A 351 0.88 1.89 -39.63
N MET A 352 0.90 0.59 -39.37
CA MET A 352 1.72 -0.01 -38.33
C MET A 352 3.00 -0.59 -38.98
N VAL A 353 4.14 -0.19 -38.46
CA VAL A 353 5.45 -0.62 -38.93
C VAL A 353 6.23 -1.24 -37.78
N GLU A 354 6.63 -2.49 -37.95
CA GLU A 354 7.51 -3.20 -36.99
C GLU A 354 8.96 -3.09 -37.45
N ILE A 355 9.87 -2.86 -36.53
CA ILE A 355 11.28 -2.65 -36.79
C ILE A 355 12.10 -3.55 -35.88
N TYR A 356 12.93 -4.41 -36.44
CA TYR A 356 13.78 -5.34 -35.68
C TYR A 356 15.23 -5.14 -36.03
N VAL A 357 16.09 -4.95 -35.03
CA VAL A 357 17.53 -4.76 -35.22
C VAL A 357 18.17 -5.85 -36.10
N ASN A 358 17.65 -7.07 -36.02
CA ASN A 358 18.19 -8.26 -36.67
C ASN A 358 17.60 -8.52 -38.06
N ARG A 359 16.58 -7.79 -38.49
CA ARG A 359 15.95 -7.90 -39.83
C ARG A 359 16.21 -6.67 -40.69
N TYR A 360 16.46 -5.52 -40.07
CA TYR A 360 16.73 -4.30 -40.79
C TYR A 360 18.12 -4.34 -41.42
N ALA A 361 18.19 -4.28 -42.76
CA ALA A 361 19.44 -4.35 -43.52
C ALA A 361 20.21 -3.02 -43.60
N GLY A 362 19.66 -1.92 -43.05
CA GLY A 362 20.29 -0.60 -43.05
C GLY A 362 21.08 -0.32 -41.76
N ASP A 363 21.52 0.94 -41.60
CA ASP A 363 22.18 1.41 -40.39
C ASP A 363 21.13 1.61 -39.28
N TRP A 364 21.10 0.71 -38.29
CA TRP A 364 20.20 0.74 -37.14
C TRP A 364 20.33 2.03 -36.33
N ARG A 365 21.55 2.48 -36.05
CA ARG A 365 21.79 3.70 -35.30
C ARG A 365 21.30 4.95 -36.02
N ALA A 366 21.50 5.00 -37.33
CA ALA A 366 21.01 6.10 -38.18
C ALA A 366 19.49 6.15 -38.19
N LEU A 367 18.82 4.98 -38.29
CA LEU A 367 17.35 4.88 -38.23
C LEU A 367 16.81 5.38 -36.88
N LEU A 368 17.35 4.87 -35.78
CA LEU A 368 16.92 5.31 -34.44
C LEU A 368 17.22 6.80 -34.20
N SER A 369 18.40 7.27 -34.66
CA SER A 369 18.74 8.70 -34.56
C SER A 369 17.75 9.59 -35.31
N ALA A 370 17.27 9.15 -36.48
CA ALA A 370 16.26 9.88 -37.24
C ALA A 370 14.87 9.78 -36.62
N LEU A 371 14.44 8.61 -36.13
CA LEU A 371 13.14 8.41 -35.48
C LEU A 371 13.04 9.23 -34.21
N PHE A 372 14.08 9.24 -33.37
CA PHE A 372 14.07 9.92 -32.07
C PHE A 372 14.63 11.36 -32.09
N ALA A 373 14.81 11.91 -33.30
CA ALA A 373 15.10 13.34 -33.50
C ALA A 373 13.87 14.23 -33.19
N PRO A 374 14.06 15.53 -32.92
CA PRO A 374 12.98 16.44 -32.52
C PRO A 374 11.93 16.72 -33.61
N ASP A 375 12.24 16.47 -34.87
CA ASP A 375 11.38 16.71 -36.04
C ASP A 375 10.27 15.66 -36.23
N ILE A 376 10.34 14.52 -35.55
CA ILE A 376 9.27 13.53 -35.47
C ILE A 376 8.61 13.63 -34.08
N ARG A 377 7.31 13.88 -34.03
CA ARG A 377 6.55 13.99 -32.77
C ARG A 377 6.06 12.61 -32.35
N LYS A 378 6.32 12.21 -31.11
CA LYS A 378 6.07 10.85 -30.61
C LYS A 378 5.17 10.81 -29.40
N VAL A 379 4.25 9.86 -29.38
CA VAL A 379 3.46 9.40 -28.23
C VAL A 379 4.03 8.08 -27.76
N GLY A 380 4.21 7.91 -26.46
CA GLY A 380 4.73 6.68 -25.88
C GLY A 380 4.13 6.34 -24.53
N HIS A 381 4.71 5.33 -23.90
CA HIS A 381 4.37 4.88 -22.55
C HIS A 381 5.67 4.70 -21.75
N ASN A 382 5.76 5.24 -20.53
CA ASN A 382 7.00 5.28 -19.74
C ASN A 382 8.18 5.87 -20.55
N VAL A 383 7.95 7.03 -21.16
CA VAL A 383 8.92 7.64 -22.10
C VAL A 383 10.26 7.99 -21.42
N LYS A 384 10.29 8.25 -20.13
CA LYS A 384 11.54 8.46 -19.37
C LYS A 384 12.51 7.27 -19.52
N ASP A 385 12.00 6.05 -19.39
CA ASP A 385 12.84 4.84 -19.49
C ASP A 385 13.32 4.60 -20.91
N MET A 386 12.49 4.89 -21.90
CA MET A 386 12.89 4.87 -23.32
C MET A 386 13.96 5.93 -23.63
N MET A 387 13.78 7.15 -23.11
CA MET A 387 14.79 8.22 -23.22
C MET A 387 16.13 7.79 -22.59
N ARG A 388 16.09 7.19 -21.41
CA ARG A 388 17.30 6.68 -20.75
C ARG A 388 18.00 5.60 -21.59
N ALA A 389 17.25 4.67 -22.18
CA ALA A 389 17.81 3.62 -23.04
C ALA A 389 18.48 4.21 -24.30
N LEU A 390 17.86 5.23 -24.90
CA LEU A 390 18.43 5.96 -26.05
C LEU A 390 19.71 6.71 -25.66
N LEU A 391 19.67 7.47 -24.57
CA LEU A 391 20.83 8.24 -24.07
C LEU A 391 22.02 7.33 -23.70
N ALA A 392 21.74 6.17 -23.09
CA ALA A 392 22.77 5.19 -22.77
C ALA A 392 23.50 4.66 -24.02
N GLN A 393 22.82 4.66 -25.17
CA GLN A 393 23.40 4.30 -26.46
C GLN A 393 23.99 5.52 -27.22
N GLY A 394 23.94 6.73 -26.66
CA GLY A 394 24.36 7.96 -27.29
C GLY A 394 23.47 8.39 -28.46
N LEU A 395 22.19 8.07 -28.41
CA LEU A 395 21.18 8.42 -29.41
C LEU A 395 20.37 9.64 -28.97
N PRO A 396 19.78 10.43 -29.88
CA PRO A 396 18.79 11.44 -29.56
C PRO A 396 17.61 10.83 -28.80
N ALA A 397 17.00 11.61 -27.94
CA ALA A 397 15.83 11.19 -27.15
C ALA A 397 14.82 12.36 -27.06
N ASP A 398 14.49 12.93 -28.20
CA ASP A 398 13.69 14.16 -28.31
C ASP A 398 12.36 13.88 -29.03
N GLY A 399 11.49 14.88 -29.12
CA GLY A 399 10.23 14.83 -29.87
C GLY A 399 9.10 14.07 -29.20
N PHE A 400 9.23 13.61 -27.94
CA PHE A 400 8.10 13.05 -27.20
C PHE A 400 7.13 14.14 -26.79
N ILE A 401 5.86 13.96 -27.18
CA ILE A 401 4.78 14.91 -26.89
C ILE A 401 3.74 14.35 -25.92
N PHE A 402 3.77 13.06 -25.63
CA PHE A 402 2.85 12.43 -24.70
C PHE A 402 3.42 11.14 -24.09
N ASP A 403 3.10 10.91 -22.81
CA ASP A 403 3.35 9.69 -22.05
C ASP A 403 2.05 9.23 -21.40
N THR A 404 1.54 8.09 -21.81
CA THR A 404 0.24 7.58 -21.29
C THR A 404 0.30 7.16 -19.82
N ALA A 405 1.45 6.72 -19.28
CA ALA A 405 1.60 6.39 -17.87
C ALA A 405 1.52 7.64 -16.98
N LEU A 406 2.20 8.74 -17.37
CA LEU A 406 2.14 10.02 -16.65
C LEU A 406 0.76 10.65 -16.72
N ALA A 407 0.11 10.61 -17.89
CA ALA A 407 -1.24 11.11 -18.05
C ALA A 407 -2.23 10.37 -17.14
N ALA A 408 -2.16 9.05 -17.14
CA ALA A 408 -3.00 8.21 -16.27
C ALA A 408 -2.73 8.47 -14.77
N TYR A 409 -1.48 8.69 -14.39
CA TYR A 409 -1.10 9.05 -13.02
C TYR A 409 -1.69 10.40 -12.61
N LEU A 410 -1.70 11.41 -13.46
CA LEU A 410 -2.32 12.69 -13.15
C LEU A 410 -3.84 12.56 -13.01
N VAL A 411 -4.49 11.75 -13.86
CA VAL A 411 -5.93 11.49 -13.78
C VAL A 411 -6.31 10.79 -12.46
N ASP A 412 -5.49 9.83 -11.99
CA ASP A 412 -5.68 9.14 -10.71
C ASP A 412 -4.35 8.79 -10.03
N ALA A 413 -3.85 9.69 -9.19
CA ALA A 413 -2.60 9.51 -8.46
C ALA A 413 -2.64 8.39 -7.39
N THR A 414 -3.79 7.76 -7.16
CA THR A 414 -3.99 6.72 -6.14
C THR A 414 -4.10 5.31 -6.71
N ALA A 415 -4.02 5.17 -8.03
CA ALA A 415 -4.18 3.90 -8.74
C ALA A 415 -3.15 2.81 -8.37
N GLY A 416 -1.97 3.20 -7.93
CA GLY A 416 -0.92 2.30 -7.42
C GLY A 416 -0.09 1.58 -8.48
N SER A 417 -0.55 1.46 -9.73
CA SER A 417 0.23 1.02 -10.90
C SER A 417 -0.35 1.64 -12.16
N TYR A 418 0.53 1.95 -13.10
CA TYR A 418 0.21 2.58 -14.39
C TYR A 418 0.83 1.78 -15.55
N ASP A 419 1.05 0.47 -15.35
CA ASP A 419 1.44 -0.43 -16.43
C ASP A 419 0.36 -0.49 -17.52
N LEU A 420 0.79 -0.72 -18.75
CA LEU A 420 -0.07 -0.60 -19.91
C LEU A 420 -1.22 -1.61 -19.92
N GLN A 421 -0.98 -2.85 -19.44
CA GLN A 421 -2.02 -3.87 -19.32
C GLN A 421 -3.14 -3.40 -18.37
N ARG A 422 -2.75 -2.91 -17.19
CA ARG A 422 -3.71 -2.44 -16.19
C ARG A 422 -4.48 -1.22 -16.68
N LEU A 423 -3.82 -0.29 -17.34
CA LEU A 423 -4.50 0.87 -17.93
C LEU A 423 -5.49 0.44 -19.00
N PHE A 424 -5.11 -0.49 -19.88
CA PHE A 424 -5.98 -0.94 -20.96
C PHE A 424 -7.24 -1.63 -20.42
N VAL A 425 -7.09 -2.51 -19.42
CA VAL A 425 -8.22 -3.09 -18.71
C VAL A 425 -9.09 -2.02 -18.03
N THR A 426 -8.47 -1.03 -17.40
CA THR A 426 -9.21 0.02 -16.67
C THR A 426 -10.07 0.88 -17.59
N TYR A 427 -9.58 1.22 -18.78
CA TYR A 427 -10.26 2.14 -19.69
C TYR A 427 -11.12 1.44 -20.75
N TYR A 428 -10.74 0.23 -21.16
CA TYR A 428 -11.40 -0.49 -22.26
C TYR A 428 -12.03 -1.82 -21.84
N ASN A 429 -11.75 -2.31 -20.61
CA ASN A 429 -12.18 -3.63 -20.13
C ASN A 429 -11.69 -4.79 -21.01
N GLU A 430 -10.55 -4.61 -21.67
CA GLU A 430 -9.92 -5.59 -22.55
C GLU A 430 -8.50 -5.89 -22.03
N GLN A 431 -7.99 -7.07 -22.38
CA GLN A 431 -6.67 -7.53 -21.96
C GLN A 431 -5.67 -7.44 -23.11
N LEU A 432 -4.45 -7.04 -22.81
CA LEU A 432 -3.32 -7.11 -23.72
C LEU A 432 -2.62 -8.48 -23.60
N PRO A 433 -1.90 -8.94 -24.64
CA PRO A 433 -1.02 -10.11 -24.56
C PRO A 433 -0.06 -10.02 -23.38
N GLN A 434 0.41 -11.17 -22.87
CA GLN A 434 1.33 -11.18 -21.72
C GLN A 434 2.64 -10.46 -22.04
N PRO A 435 3.19 -9.66 -21.10
CA PRO A 435 4.43 -8.91 -21.34
C PRO A 435 5.66 -9.81 -21.47
N ASP A 436 5.60 -11.06 -21.03
CA ASP A 436 6.67 -12.05 -21.13
C ASP A 436 7.11 -12.31 -22.58
N HIS A 437 6.25 -11.97 -23.56
CA HIS A 437 6.56 -12.04 -24.97
C HIS A 437 7.39 -10.85 -25.48
N LEU A 438 7.51 -9.76 -24.70
CA LEU A 438 8.21 -8.53 -25.08
C LEU A 438 9.65 -8.46 -24.54
N THR A 439 10.34 -9.59 -24.47
CA THR A 439 11.75 -9.65 -24.09
C THR A 439 12.66 -9.55 -25.30
N ALA A 440 13.91 -9.07 -25.12
CA ALA A 440 14.92 -9.01 -26.15
C ALA A 440 15.16 -10.38 -26.84
N ASP A 441 15.15 -11.45 -26.04
CA ASP A 441 15.33 -12.83 -26.54
C ASP A 441 14.16 -13.29 -27.43
N ALA A 442 12.96 -12.75 -27.23
CA ALA A 442 11.79 -13.09 -28.02
C ALA A 442 11.91 -12.65 -29.50
N PHE A 443 12.75 -11.66 -29.77
CA PHE A 443 13.01 -11.12 -31.11
C PHE A 443 14.38 -11.56 -31.66
N ASN A 444 15.00 -12.59 -31.07
CA ASN A 444 16.27 -13.13 -31.57
C ASN A 444 16.04 -14.00 -32.84
N PRO A 445 16.62 -13.65 -33.98
CA PRO A 445 16.40 -14.37 -35.25
C PRO A 445 16.86 -15.82 -35.21
N LEU A 446 17.78 -16.18 -34.33
CA LEU A 446 18.25 -17.56 -34.14
C LEU A 446 17.19 -18.46 -33.49
N ALA A 447 16.21 -17.88 -32.81
CA ALA A 447 15.09 -18.59 -32.17
C ALA A 447 13.92 -18.87 -33.13
N GLY A 448 13.94 -18.33 -34.36
CA GLY A 448 12.84 -18.39 -35.34
C GLY A 448 11.82 -17.25 -35.15
N GLU A 449 10.77 -17.22 -35.97
CA GLU A 449 9.70 -16.23 -35.84
C GLU A 449 8.87 -16.48 -34.59
N ASN A 450 8.72 -15.42 -33.76
CA ASN A 450 7.87 -15.45 -32.59
C ASN A 450 6.62 -14.59 -32.85
N ILE A 451 5.60 -15.20 -33.45
CA ILE A 451 4.33 -14.52 -33.77
C ILE A 451 3.67 -13.92 -32.51
N ALA A 452 3.78 -14.59 -31.36
CA ALA A 452 3.23 -14.09 -30.10
C ALA A 452 3.90 -12.78 -29.67
N ALA A 453 5.22 -12.67 -29.81
CA ALA A 453 5.97 -11.45 -29.50
C ALA A 453 5.61 -10.31 -30.47
N GLN A 454 5.50 -10.60 -31.77
CA GLN A 454 5.07 -9.64 -32.80
C GLN A 454 3.67 -9.12 -32.50
N THR A 455 2.70 -10.03 -32.29
CA THR A 455 1.33 -9.66 -31.92
C THR A 455 1.29 -8.82 -30.64
N ALA A 456 2.09 -9.16 -29.63
CA ALA A 456 2.17 -8.39 -28.39
C ALA A 456 2.69 -6.96 -28.66
N LEU A 457 3.77 -6.82 -29.43
CA LEU A 457 4.37 -5.51 -29.75
C LEU A 457 3.37 -4.59 -30.48
N ILE A 458 2.65 -5.11 -31.47
CA ILE A 458 1.60 -4.40 -32.19
C ILE A 458 0.46 -4.00 -31.25
N SER A 459 -0.05 -4.95 -30.44
CA SER A 459 -1.16 -4.70 -29.53
C SER A 459 -0.82 -3.63 -28.49
N TYR A 460 0.42 -3.64 -27.97
CA TYR A 460 0.88 -2.63 -27.01
C TYR A 460 1.00 -1.24 -27.65
N THR A 461 1.48 -1.17 -28.90
CA THR A 461 1.57 0.09 -29.65
C THR A 461 0.16 0.67 -29.89
N ALA A 462 -0.76 -0.14 -30.36
CA ALA A 462 -2.17 0.26 -30.55
C ALA A 462 -2.84 0.67 -29.24
N ALA A 463 -2.55 -0.01 -28.14
CA ALA A 463 -3.05 0.36 -26.80
C ALA A 463 -2.54 1.73 -26.34
N VAL A 464 -1.27 2.07 -26.62
CA VAL A 464 -0.72 3.40 -26.33
C VAL A 464 -1.47 4.47 -27.14
N SER A 465 -1.72 4.22 -28.42
CA SER A 465 -2.48 5.11 -29.31
C SER A 465 -3.92 5.35 -28.80
N ALA A 466 -4.63 4.27 -28.46
CA ALA A 466 -5.97 4.36 -27.90
C ALA A 466 -6.03 5.12 -26.56
N LEU A 467 -5.09 4.82 -25.65
CA LEU A 467 -4.96 5.50 -24.37
C LEU A 467 -4.63 7.00 -24.53
N HIS A 468 -3.82 7.38 -25.52
CA HIS A 468 -3.58 8.79 -25.85
C HIS A 468 -4.90 9.50 -26.17
N GLY A 469 -5.72 8.92 -27.07
CA GLY A 469 -7.03 9.46 -27.44
C GLY A 469 -7.99 9.60 -26.26
N THR A 470 -7.86 8.74 -25.23
CA THR A 470 -8.72 8.78 -24.03
C THR A 470 -8.19 9.71 -22.95
N LEU A 471 -6.87 9.73 -22.72
CA LEU A 471 -6.28 10.44 -21.58
C LEU A 471 -6.02 11.93 -21.87
N ALA A 472 -5.70 12.30 -23.10
CA ALA A 472 -5.45 13.69 -23.44
C ALA A 472 -6.69 14.59 -23.22
N PRO A 473 -7.92 14.23 -23.65
CA PRO A 473 -9.13 15.00 -23.31
C PRO A 473 -9.40 15.07 -21.80
N LYS A 474 -9.08 14.00 -21.03
CA LYS A 474 -9.29 14.00 -19.58
C LYS A 474 -8.34 14.96 -18.86
N LEU A 475 -7.11 15.12 -19.31
CA LEU A 475 -6.20 16.13 -18.75
C LEU A 475 -6.76 17.53 -18.96
N TRP A 476 -7.36 17.79 -20.10
CA TRP A 476 -8.03 19.07 -20.40
C TRP A 476 -9.26 19.30 -19.51
N GLU A 477 -10.16 18.31 -19.39
CA GLU A 477 -11.33 18.36 -18.50
C GLU A 477 -10.95 18.61 -17.03
N LEU A 478 -9.79 18.13 -16.60
CA LEU A 478 -9.28 18.28 -15.24
C LEU A 478 -8.40 19.52 -15.05
N GLU A 479 -8.23 20.36 -16.08
CA GLU A 479 -7.40 21.57 -16.06
C GLU A 479 -5.91 21.29 -15.70
N MET A 480 -5.40 20.12 -16.08
CA MET A 480 -4.02 19.69 -15.77
C MET A 480 -3.06 19.76 -16.97
N GLU A 481 -3.43 20.40 -18.05
CA GLU A 481 -2.59 20.50 -19.27
C GLU A 481 -1.29 21.25 -18.99
N GLU A 482 -1.36 22.39 -18.32
CA GLU A 482 -0.17 23.17 -17.98
C GLU A 482 0.80 22.35 -17.11
N LEU A 483 0.29 21.66 -16.10
CA LEU A 483 1.08 20.75 -15.26
C LEU A 483 1.71 19.64 -16.11
N TYR A 484 0.94 19.05 -17.01
CA TYR A 484 1.40 17.94 -17.81
C TYR A 484 2.49 18.35 -18.82
N TYR A 485 2.20 19.36 -19.67
CA TYR A 485 3.08 19.75 -20.76
C TYR A 485 4.24 20.66 -20.35
N SER A 486 4.10 21.43 -19.27
CA SER A 486 5.14 22.34 -18.81
C SER A 486 6.01 21.76 -17.70
N VAL A 487 5.56 20.74 -16.99
CA VAL A 487 6.29 20.15 -15.85
C VAL A 487 6.55 18.68 -16.00
N GLU A 488 5.51 17.82 -16.05
CA GLU A 488 5.68 16.36 -15.94
C GLU A 488 6.37 15.77 -17.15
N LEU A 489 5.92 16.08 -18.35
CA LEU A 489 6.50 15.52 -19.58
C LEU A 489 7.94 16.02 -19.84
N PRO A 490 8.26 17.31 -19.74
CA PRO A 490 9.64 17.78 -19.86
C PRO A 490 10.58 17.20 -18.80
N LEU A 491 10.06 16.96 -17.60
CA LEU A 491 10.83 16.35 -16.51
C LEU A 491 11.35 14.95 -16.86
N CYS A 492 10.67 14.20 -17.74
CA CYS A 492 11.16 12.89 -18.21
C CYS A 492 12.58 12.99 -18.77
N ARG A 493 12.85 14.01 -19.58
CA ARG A 493 14.18 14.24 -20.15
C ARG A 493 15.21 14.62 -19.08
N VAL A 494 14.84 15.49 -18.16
CA VAL A 494 15.72 15.90 -17.05
C VAL A 494 16.15 14.68 -16.23
N LEU A 495 15.18 13.85 -15.84
CA LEU A 495 15.44 12.65 -15.03
C LEU A 495 16.24 11.60 -15.82
N ALA A 496 15.96 11.40 -17.11
CA ALA A 496 16.74 10.49 -17.93
C ALA A 496 18.21 10.94 -18.05
N ASP A 497 18.47 12.24 -18.19
CA ASP A 497 19.81 12.82 -18.20
C ASP A 497 20.50 12.64 -16.82
N MET A 498 19.77 12.85 -15.70
CA MET A 498 20.28 12.65 -14.33
C MET A 498 20.62 11.18 -14.07
N GLU A 499 19.73 10.26 -14.43
CA GLU A 499 19.93 8.80 -14.30
C GLU A 499 21.11 8.32 -15.15
N THR A 500 21.31 8.88 -16.34
CA THR A 500 22.47 8.58 -17.20
C THR A 500 23.76 9.13 -16.61
N ALA A 501 23.75 10.35 -16.08
CA ALA A 501 24.90 10.98 -15.45
C ALA A 501 25.37 10.19 -14.21
N GLY A 502 24.46 9.81 -13.35
CA GLY A 502 24.77 9.15 -12.07
C GLY A 502 25.61 9.99 -11.12
N PHE A 503 25.71 9.60 -9.85
CA PHE A 503 26.47 10.29 -8.81
C PHE A 503 27.77 9.53 -8.51
N LEU A 504 28.90 10.21 -8.58
CA LEU A 504 30.23 9.62 -8.29
C LEU A 504 30.37 9.30 -6.80
N VAL A 505 30.87 8.11 -6.49
CA VAL A 505 31.07 7.64 -5.11
C VAL A 505 32.52 7.23 -4.90
N ASP A 506 33.13 7.74 -3.86
CA ASP A 506 34.46 7.29 -3.41
C ASP A 506 34.34 5.89 -2.77
N ARG A 507 34.66 4.89 -3.58
CA ARG A 507 34.51 3.48 -3.22
C ARG A 507 35.42 3.09 -2.07
N ASP A 508 36.63 3.61 -2.04
CA ASP A 508 37.62 3.25 -1.01
C ASP A 508 37.25 3.89 0.33
N ALA A 509 36.86 5.16 0.33
CA ALA A 509 36.34 5.83 1.52
C ALA A 509 35.08 5.14 2.07
N LEU A 510 34.18 4.66 1.18
CA LEU A 510 32.97 3.94 1.57
C LEU A 510 33.32 2.57 2.21
N ALA A 511 34.32 1.87 1.66
CA ALA A 511 34.80 0.60 2.20
C ALA A 511 35.46 0.80 3.60
N ASP A 512 36.31 1.82 3.75
CA ASP A 512 36.95 2.17 5.03
C ASP A 512 35.91 2.54 6.09
N PHE A 513 34.89 3.32 5.70
CA PHE A 513 33.77 3.64 6.60
C PHE A 513 33.02 2.38 7.03
N GLY A 514 32.76 1.46 6.11
CA GLY A 514 32.14 0.17 6.39
C GLY A 514 32.96 -0.69 7.38
N ALA A 515 34.29 -0.71 7.24
CA ALA A 515 35.19 -1.42 8.14
C ALA A 515 35.20 -0.78 9.56
N ALA A 516 35.16 0.54 9.64
CA ALA A 516 35.05 1.26 10.91
C ALA A 516 33.71 1.02 11.62
N LEU A 517 32.63 1.01 10.86
CA LEU A 517 31.28 0.67 11.36
C LEU A 517 31.25 -0.77 11.89
N GLN A 518 31.84 -1.73 11.18
CA GLN A 518 31.85 -3.13 11.61
C GLN A 518 32.54 -3.26 12.96
N LYS A 519 33.72 -2.67 13.13
CA LYS A 519 34.46 -2.69 14.42
C LYS A 519 33.62 -2.10 15.56
N THR A 520 32.89 -1.03 15.28
CA THR A 520 32.03 -0.39 16.29
C THR A 520 30.81 -1.26 16.59
N THR A 521 30.21 -1.89 15.57
CA THR A 521 29.11 -2.83 15.73
C THR A 521 29.50 -4.03 16.57
N ASP A 522 30.65 -4.67 16.28
CA ASP A 522 31.16 -5.82 17.03
C ASP A 522 31.36 -5.49 18.50
N ARG A 523 31.90 -4.29 18.80
CA ARG A 523 32.10 -3.83 20.18
C ARG A 523 30.76 -3.63 20.92
N VAL A 524 29.79 -3.02 20.27
CA VAL A 524 28.46 -2.79 20.87
C VAL A 524 27.71 -4.12 21.01
N GLU A 525 27.82 -5.02 20.04
CA GLU A 525 27.24 -6.36 20.10
C GLU A 525 27.79 -7.14 21.32
N GLN A 526 29.10 -7.10 21.54
CA GLN A 526 29.72 -7.72 22.71
C GLN A 526 29.24 -7.08 24.02
N ALA A 527 29.10 -5.76 24.08
CA ALA A 527 28.57 -5.07 25.26
C ALA A 527 27.12 -5.49 25.56
N ILE A 528 26.29 -5.70 24.53
CA ILE A 528 24.92 -6.21 24.68
C ILE A 528 24.92 -7.63 25.24
N TYR A 529 25.78 -8.52 24.73
CA TYR A 529 25.90 -9.90 25.22
C TYR A 529 26.41 -9.95 26.66
N ASP A 530 27.41 -9.13 27.02
CA ASP A 530 27.90 -9.02 28.37
C ASP A 530 26.83 -8.54 29.35
N ALA A 531 26.04 -7.52 28.96
CA ALA A 531 24.92 -7.01 29.74
C ALA A 531 23.76 -8.00 29.86
N ALA A 532 23.49 -8.78 28.81
CA ALA A 532 22.50 -9.83 28.79
C ALA A 532 22.89 -11.11 29.53
N GLY A 533 24.23 -11.36 29.66
CA GLY A 533 24.79 -12.57 30.22
C GLY A 533 24.67 -13.82 29.33
N GLU A 534 24.35 -13.64 28.05
CA GLU A 534 24.29 -14.70 27.03
C GLU A 534 24.25 -14.11 25.61
N THR A 535 24.65 -14.94 24.65
CA THR A 535 24.56 -14.59 23.23
C THR A 535 23.17 -14.91 22.69
N PHE A 536 22.61 -14.01 21.86
CA PHE A 536 21.31 -14.16 21.23
C PHE A 536 21.25 -13.34 19.95
N ASN A 537 20.23 -13.56 19.12
CA ASN A 537 20.03 -12.75 17.92
C ASN A 537 19.37 -11.41 18.29
N ILE A 538 20.16 -10.32 18.33
CA ILE A 538 19.72 -8.96 18.66
C ILE A 538 18.69 -8.44 17.63
N ASN A 539 18.79 -8.89 16.37
CA ASN A 539 17.86 -8.54 15.30
C ASN A 539 16.53 -9.31 15.39
N SER A 540 16.40 -10.30 16.27
CA SER A 540 15.14 -11.00 16.53
C SER A 540 14.31 -10.25 17.57
N PRO A 541 13.16 -9.60 17.20
CA PRO A 541 12.33 -8.90 18.17
C PRO A 541 11.85 -9.78 19.31
N LYS A 542 11.66 -11.09 19.05
CA LYS A 542 11.22 -12.06 20.04
C LYS A 542 12.31 -12.34 21.08
N GLN A 543 13.55 -12.60 20.64
CA GLN A 543 14.67 -12.88 21.55
C GLN A 543 15.06 -11.62 22.33
N LEU A 544 15.17 -10.48 21.65
CA LEU A 544 15.45 -9.22 22.31
C LEU A 544 14.38 -8.83 23.33
N GLY A 545 13.07 -9.01 22.99
CA GLY A 545 11.97 -8.77 23.91
C GLY A 545 12.02 -9.66 25.16
N TYR A 546 12.40 -10.94 25.00
CA TYR A 546 12.63 -11.85 26.13
C TYR A 546 13.78 -11.36 27.02
N ILE A 547 14.95 -11.04 26.43
CA ILE A 547 16.12 -10.56 27.18
C ILE A 547 15.79 -9.27 27.96
N LEU A 548 15.26 -8.25 27.30
CA LEU A 548 15.02 -6.96 27.93
C LEU A 548 13.92 -7.02 28.98
N PHE A 549 12.79 -7.64 28.68
CA PHE A 549 11.55 -7.50 29.47
C PHE A 549 11.26 -8.70 30.37
N GLU A 550 11.74 -9.90 30.08
CA GLU A 550 11.54 -11.08 30.92
C GLU A 550 12.79 -11.43 31.76
N LYS A 551 13.99 -11.45 31.13
CA LYS A 551 15.21 -11.79 31.85
C LYS A 551 15.75 -10.61 32.66
N LEU A 552 15.91 -9.43 32.06
CA LEU A 552 16.43 -8.24 32.74
C LEU A 552 15.31 -7.42 33.44
N GLN A 553 14.06 -7.79 33.28
CA GLN A 553 12.86 -7.19 33.93
C GLN A 553 12.75 -5.67 33.75
N LEU A 554 13.14 -5.14 32.58
CA LEU A 554 12.96 -3.74 32.29
C LEU A 554 11.46 -3.40 32.18
N PRO A 555 11.06 -2.13 32.45
CA PRO A 555 9.69 -1.71 32.25
C PRO A 555 9.24 -1.95 30.80
N HIS A 556 8.15 -2.64 30.62
CA HIS A 556 7.64 -3.03 29.31
C HIS A 556 6.39 -2.25 28.90
N GLY A 557 6.23 -2.02 27.60
CA GLY A 557 5.01 -1.49 27.00
C GLY A 557 3.99 -2.59 26.71
N LYS A 558 3.16 -2.38 25.67
CA LYS A 558 2.16 -3.37 25.23
C LYS A 558 2.81 -4.64 24.70
N LYS A 559 2.28 -5.79 25.11
CA LYS A 559 2.61 -7.09 24.53
C LYS A 559 2.02 -7.15 23.12
N THR A 560 2.84 -7.43 22.12
CA THR A 560 2.42 -7.64 20.73
C THR A 560 2.05 -9.11 20.52
N LYS A 561 1.48 -9.43 19.36
CA LYS A 561 1.15 -10.82 18.99
C LYS A 561 2.38 -11.76 18.95
N THR A 562 3.59 -11.22 18.82
CA THR A 562 4.85 -11.98 18.71
C THR A 562 5.74 -11.87 19.93
N GLY A 563 5.31 -11.19 21.01
CA GLY A 563 6.08 -10.93 22.21
C GLY A 563 6.04 -9.48 22.63
N TRP A 564 6.96 -9.04 23.45
CA TRP A 564 7.08 -7.63 23.85
C TRP A 564 7.54 -6.76 22.68
N SER A 565 6.95 -5.57 22.55
CA SER A 565 7.36 -4.64 21.50
C SER A 565 8.76 -4.08 21.78
N THR A 566 9.66 -4.25 20.83
CA THR A 566 11.01 -3.68 20.85
C THR A 566 11.18 -2.63 19.74
N ASN A 567 10.10 -1.95 19.34
CA ASN A 567 10.19 -0.87 18.36
C ASN A 567 10.94 0.35 18.95
N ALA A 568 11.38 1.25 18.07
CA ALA A 568 12.20 2.40 18.46
C ALA A 568 11.50 3.26 19.53
N ASP A 569 10.18 3.52 19.38
CA ASP A 569 9.40 4.36 20.30
C ASP A 569 9.36 3.80 21.74
N VAL A 570 9.37 2.47 21.88
CA VAL A 570 9.39 1.82 23.19
C VAL A 570 10.79 1.88 23.78
N LEU A 571 11.82 1.63 22.98
CA LEU A 571 13.21 1.61 23.44
C LEU A 571 13.74 3.02 23.74
N GLU A 572 13.39 4.05 22.95
CA GLU A 572 13.81 5.44 23.22
C GLU A 572 13.34 5.94 24.59
N LYS A 573 12.17 5.52 25.06
CA LYS A 573 11.66 5.88 26.41
C LYS A 573 12.51 5.29 27.54
N LEU A 574 13.24 4.20 27.28
CA LEU A 574 14.07 3.50 28.23
C LEU A 574 15.56 3.84 28.08
N ARG A 575 15.95 4.52 27.01
CA ARG A 575 17.31 4.79 26.58
C ARG A 575 18.21 5.36 27.69
N HIS A 576 17.73 6.41 28.36
CA HIS A 576 18.51 7.10 29.39
C HIS A 576 18.59 6.38 30.72
N ALA A 577 17.68 5.44 30.97
CA ALA A 577 17.60 4.71 32.23
C ALA A 577 18.38 3.38 32.21
N TYR A 578 18.59 2.80 31.02
CA TYR A 578 19.16 1.45 30.87
C TYR A 578 20.22 1.42 29.76
N PRO A 579 21.53 1.31 30.08
CA PRO A 579 22.63 1.33 29.10
C PRO A 579 22.46 0.30 27.96
N ILE A 580 22.01 -0.93 28.27
CA ILE A 580 21.77 -1.97 27.27
C ILE A 580 20.78 -1.54 26.20
N VAL A 581 19.82 -0.68 26.54
CA VAL A 581 18.82 -0.18 25.58
C VAL A 581 19.47 0.81 24.61
N ASP A 582 20.35 1.67 25.10
CA ASP A 582 21.14 2.57 24.25
C ASP A 582 22.05 1.78 23.30
N ASP A 583 22.73 0.76 23.82
CA ASP A 583 23.53 -0.15 23.00
C ASP A 583 22.73 -0.84 21.91
N VAL A 584 21.53 -1.34 22.23
CA VAL A 584 20.63 -1.97 21.26
C VAL A 584 20.17 -0.97 20.18
N LEU A 585 19.86 0.27 20.54
CA LEU A 585 19.51 1.32 19.57
C LEU A 585 20.69 1.66 18.66
N CYS A 586 21.89 1.81 19.24
CA CYS A 586 23.15 2.02 18.51
C CYS A 586 23.47 0.85 17.58
N PHE A 587 23.39 -0.39 18.06
CA PHE A 587 23.60 -1.60 17.25
C PHE A 587 22.67 -1.63 16.02
N ARG A 588 21.38 -1.38 16.21
CA ARG A 588 20.39 -1.32 15.11
C ARG A 588 20.72 -0.22 14.11
N GLN A 589 21.12 0.95 14.60
CA GLN A 589 21.52 2.06 13.75
C GLN A 589 22.75 1.70 12.90
N TYR A 590 23.81 1.17 13.52
CA TYR A 590 25.05 0.80 12.83
C TYR A 590 24.84 -0.34 11.83
N THR A 591 24.10 -1.37 12.23
CA THR A 591 23.76 -2.49 11.36
C THR A 591 22.97 -2.02 10.14
N LYS A 592 21.99 -1.12 10.33
CA LYS A 592 21.22 -0.53 9.22
C LYS A 592 22.10 0.32 8.31
N LEU A 593 22.95 1.17 8.87
CA LEU A 593 23.89 1.99 8.09
C LEU A 593 24.82 1.11 7.25
N LYS A 594 25.38 0.06 7.85
CA LYS A 594 26.27 -0.84 7.14
C LYS A 594 25.52 -1.63 6.05
N SER A 595 24.47 -2.36 6.40
CA SER A 595 23.81 -3.28 5.48
C SER A 595 23.09 -2.55 4.33
N THR A 596 22.40 -1.45 4.64
CA THR A 596 21.57 -0.75 3.63
C THR A 596 22.40 0.21 2.81
N TYR A 597 23.27 1.02 3.45
CA TYR A 597 23.96 2.08 2.76
C TYR A 597 25.40 1.70 2.35
N VAL A 598 26.19 1.03 3.21
CA VAL A 598 27.54 0.64 2.78
C VAL A 598 27.49 -0.57 1.84
N ASP A 599 27.02 -1.71 2.35
CA ASP A 599 27.01 -2.97 1.59
C ASP A 599 26.04 -2.92 0.39
N GLY A 600 24.92 -2.17 0.56
CA GLY A 600 23.94 -1.95 -0.51
C GLY A 600 24.49 -1.08 -1.64
N LEU A 601 25.12 0.07 -1.33
CA LEU A 601 25.68 0.96 -2.34
C LEU A 601 26.88 0.33 -3.05
N MET A 602 27.77 -0.36 -2.31
CA MET A 602 28.93 -1.04 -2.88
C MET A 602 28.59 -2.02 -4.00
N LYS A 603 27.39 -2.61 -3.99
CA LYS A 603 26.93 -3.58 -4.99
C LYS A 603 26.47 -2.92 -6.29
N VAL A 604 26.10 -1.64 -6.24
CA VAL A 604 25.46 -0.92 -7.34
C VAL A 604 26.33 0.22 -7.88
N ILE A 605 27.61 0.30 -7.44
CA ILE A 605 28.59 1.20 -8.04
C ILE A 605 28.99 0.61 -9.40
N ASP A 606 28.73 1.35 -10.45
CA ASP A 606 29.10 0.99 -11.82
C ASP A 606 30.63 1.03 -12.04
N MET A 607 31.08 0.56 -13.21
CA MET A 607 32.51 0.49 -13.56
C MET A 607 33.17 1.89 -13.62
N ASP A 608 32.38 2.95 -13.86
CA ASP A 608 32.85 4.34 -13.87
C ASP A 608 32.85 5.00 -12.48
N GLY A 609 32.57 4.23 -11.41
CA GLY A 609 32.52 4.70 -10.04
C GLY A 609 31.25 5.44 -9.66
N ARG A 610 30.23 5.48 -10.55
CA ARG A 610 28.99 6.20 -10.32
C ARG A 610 27.87 5.26 -9.88
N ILE A 611 26.94 5.79 -9.10
CA ILE A 611 25.67 5.14 -8.76
C ILE A 611 24.55 5.81 -9.55
N ARG A 612 23.74 5.00 -10.21
CA ARG A 612 22.60 5.42 -11.00
C ARG A 612 21.33 4.96 -10.29
N THR A 613 20.62 5.90 -9.67
CA THR A 613 19.29 5.64 -9.10
C THR A 613 18.24 5.73 -10.20
N SER A 614 17.11 5.08 -9.99
CA SER A 614 15.91 5.28 -10.83
C SER A 614 14.94 6.22 -10.10
N PHE A 615 14.59 7.35 -10.71
CA PHE A 615 13.59 8.27 -10.22
C PHE A 615 12.19 7.84 -10.64
N GLN A 616 11.32 7.67 -9.66
CA GLN A 616 9.94 7.27 -9.89
C GLN A 616 9.02 8.49 -9.86
N MET A 617 8.30 8.71 -10.96
CA MET A 617 7.41 9.87 -11.14
C MET A 617 5.98 9.59 -10.71
N THR A 618 5.57 8.33 -10.62
CA THR A 618 4.18 7.90 -10.49
C THR A 618 3.86 7.15 -9.17
N VAL A 619 4.77 7.17 -8.19
CA VAL A 619 4.64 6.39 -6.95
C VAL A 619 3.94 7.16 -5.84
N THR A 620 4.25 8.45 -5.69
CA THR A 620 3.71 9.24 -4.57
C THR A 620 2.40 9.92 -4.96
N ALA A 621 1.41 9.90 -4.08
CA ALA A 621 0.13 10.58 -4.35
C ALA A 621 0.19 12.12 -4.23
N THR A 622 1.35 12.68 -3.83
CA THR A 622 1.56 14.13 -3.68
C THR A 622 2.30 14.75 -4.87
N GLY A 623 2.74 13.97 -5.84
CA GLY A 623 3.57 14.47 -6.95
C GLY A 623 5.07 14.50 -6.65
N ARG A 624 5.51 14.22 -5.42
CA ARG A 624 6.94 14.12 -5.10
C ARG A 624 7.59 12.99 -5.87
N LEU A 625 8.84 13.17 -6.30
CA LEU A 625 9.67 12.10 -6.83
C LEU A 625 10.03 11.12 -5.71
N SER A 626 10.18 9.86 -6.04
CA SER A 626 10.87 8.88 -5.20
C SER A 626 12.05 8.28 -5.94
N SER A 627 13.00 7.72 -5.21
CA SER A 627 14.23 7.15 -5.74
C SER A 627 14.30 5.68 -5.34
N THR A 628 14.63 4.82 -6.30
CA THR A 628 14.76 3.37 -6.08
C THR A 628 16.00 2.83 -6.75
N GLU A 629 16.51 1.71 -6.30
CA GLU A 629 17.60 0.93 -6.89
C GLU A 629 18.90 1.69 -7.17
N PRO A 630 19.51 2.34 -6.16
CA PRO A 630 19.16 2.41 -4.73
C PRO A 630 18.36 3.68 -4.37
N ASN A 631 17.68 3.68 -3.20
CA ASN A 631 17.04 4.89 -2.72
C ASN A 631 18.06 5.85 -2.11
N LEU A 632 18.48 6.86 -2.86
CA LEU A 632 19.43 7.89 -2.44
C LEU A 632 18.78 9.05 -1.66
N GLN A 633 17.45 9.22 -1.74
CA GLN A 633 16.73 10.28 -1.02
C GLN A 633 16.61 10.01 0.48
N ASN A 634 16.85 8.77 0.92
CA ASN A 634 16.74 8.35 2.32
C ASN A 634 18.08 8.25 3.05
N ILE A 635 19.19 8.77 2.49
CA ILE A 635 20.48 8.81 3.17
C ILE A 635 20.35 9.70 4.42
N PRO A 636 20.66 9.18 5.64
CA PRO A 636 20.41 9.91 6.88
C PRO A 636 21.20 11.21 6.96
N THR A 637 20.54 12.27 7.46
CA THR A 637 21.14 13.60 7.62
C THR A 637 21.26 14.04 9.08
N ARG A 638 20.41 13.49 9.96
CA ARG A 638 20.26 13.97 11.35
C ARG A 638 21.34 13.45 12.32
N THR A 639 22.00 12.36 11.97
CA THR A 639 23.03 11.76 12.81
C THR A 639 24.41 12.03 12.22
N GLU A 640 25.42 12.24 13.06
CA GLU A 640 26.81 12.46 12.63
C GLU A 640 27.32 11.34 11.71
N LEU A 641 27.07 10.08 12.05
CA LEU A 641 27.44 8.91 11.23
C LEU A 641 26.66 8.85 9.92
N GLY A 642 25.39 9.24 9.94
CA GLY A 642 24.58 9.31 8.72
C GLY A 642 25.08 10.39 7.77
N SER A 643 25.43 11.57 8.31
CA SER A 643 25.95 12.68 7.50
C SER A 643 27.32 12.34 6.88
N GLN A 644 28.15 11.52 7.53
CA GLN A 644 29.41 11.04 6.96
C GLN A 644 29.22 10.27 5.64
N LEU A 645 28.11 9.56 5.45
CA LEU A 645 27.82 8.89 4.18
C LEU A 645 27.74 9.87 3.01
N ARG A 646 27.27 11.08 3.23
CA ARG A 646 27.21 12.11 2.18
C ARG A 646 28.58 12.57 1.72
N ARG A 647 29.61 12.42 2.57
CA ARG A 647 31.01 12.72 2.19
C ARG A 647 31.53 11.77 1.11
N MET A 648 31.00 10.55 1.03
CA MET A 648 31.42 9.56 0.04
C MET A 648 30.91 9.89 -1.38
N PHE A 649 29.88 10.76 -1.49
CA PHE A 649 29.40 11.24 -2.77
C PHE A 649 30.19 12.48 -3.17
N THR A 650 31.00 12.36 -4.23
CA THR A 650 32.02 13.34 -4.59
C THR A 650 31.79 13.90 -5.99
N ALA A 651 32.35 15.08 -6.27
CA ALA A 651 32.49 15.57 -7.62
C ALA A 651 33.63 14.86 -8.37
N ALA A 652 33.52 14.79 -9.69
CA ALA A 652 34.62 14.32 -10.55
C ALA A 652 35.84 15.23 -10.44
N GLU A 653 37.01 14.72 -10.84
CA GLU A 653 38.27 15.50 -10.84
C GLU A 653 38.10 16.80 -11.67
N GLY A 654 38.52 17.93 -11.09
CA GLY A 654 38.34 19.25 -11.70
C GLY A 654 36.92 19.84 -11.60
N CYS A 655 35.98 19.10 -11.02
CA CYS A 655 34.61 19.53 -10.79
C CYS A 655 34.32 19.85 -9.33
N VAL A 656 33.17 20.47 -9.10
CA VAL A 656 32.56 20.74 -7.78
C VAL A 656 31.09 20.41 -7.82
N LEU A 657 30.53 20.10 -6.66
CA LEU A 657 29.09 20.02 -6.46
C LEU A 657 28.54 21.38 -6.08
N VAL A 658 27.38 21.70 -6.62
CA VAL A 658 26.58 22.85 -6.25
C VAL A 658 25.26 22.34 -5.73
N ASP A 659 24.98 22.60 -4.44
CA ASP A 659 23.75 22.20 -3.76
C ASP A 659 22.89 23.46 -3.54
N ALA A 660 21.64 23.40 -3.92
CA ALA A 660 20.66 24.47 -3.76
C ALA A 660 19.40 23.94 -3.09
N ASP A 661 19.03 24.50 -1.94
CA ASP A 661 17.92 24.04 -1.10
C ASP A 661 16.92 25.17 -0.87
N TYR A 662 15.63 24.86 -1.03
CA TYR A 662 14.58 25.84 -0.72
C TYR A 662 14.49 26.09 0.79
N SER A 663 14.55 27.35 1.17
CA SER A 663 14.34 27.75 2.55
C SER A 663 12.84 27.76 2.90
N GLN A 664 12.38 26.76 3.63
CA GLN A 664 11.01 26.64 4.20
C GLN A 664 9.89 26.76 3.16
N ILE A 665 10.02 26.14 1.99
CA ILE A 665 9.05 26.28 0.88
C ILE A 665 7.60 25.98 1.31
N GLU A 666 7.37 24.94 2.12
CA GLU A 666 6.02 24.56 2.56
C GLU A 666 5.36 25.65 3.43
N LEU A 667 6.12 26.32 4.29
CA LEU A 667 5.58 27.42 5.11
C LEU A 667 5.33 28.68 4.28
N ARG A 668 6.14 28.94 3.26
CA ARG A 668 5.93 30.05 2.31
C ARG A 668 4.69 29.81 1.44
N LEU A 669 4.49 28.59 0.99
CA LEU A 669 3.28 28.17 0.29
C LEU A 669 2.04 28.31 1.18
N LEU A 670 2.14 27.90 2.43
CA LEU A 670 1.05 28.04 3.38
C LEU A 670 0.69 29.52 3.63
N ALA A 671 1.69 30.39 3.76
CA ALA A 671 1.49 31.85 3.86
C ALA A 671 0.82 32.44 2.62
N HIS A 672 1.18 31.96 1.42
CA HIS A 672 0.56 32.36 0.17
C HIS A 672 -0.89 31.87 0.06
N MET A 673 -1.13 30.58 0.24
CA MET A 673 -2.43 29.95 0.06
C MET A 673 -3.46 30.40 1.11
N SER A 674 -3.03 30.57 2.38
CA SER A 674 -3.90 31.07 3.44
C SER A 674 -4.18 32.58 3.34
N GLY A 675 -3.32 33.31 2.65
CA GLY A 675 -3.40 34.79 2.61
C GLY A 675 -3.11 35.47 3.95
N ASP A 676 -2.58 34.74 4.96
CA ASP A 676 -2.34 35.27 6.30
C ASP A 676 -1.28 36.36 6.29
N LYS A 677 -1.73 37.59 6.62
CA LYS A 677 -0.88 38.80 6.53
C LYS A 677 0.27 38.77 7.55
N VAL A 678 0.09 38.15 8.69
CA VAL A 678 1.12 38.05 9.74
C VAL A 678 2.23 37.11 9.30
N MET A 679 1.87 35.95 8.70
CA MET A 679 2.84 35.04 8.10
C MET A 679 3.58 35.72 6.93
N GLN A 680 2.82 36.33 6.00
CA GLN A 680 3.40 37.01 4.85
C GLN A 680 4.39 38.11 5.28
N ALA A 681 4.02 38.96 6.25
CA ALA A 681 4.89 40.02 6.76
C ALA A 681 6.18 39.45 7.38
N SER A 682 6.11 38.34 8.10
CA SER A 682 7.29 37.69 8.67
C SER A 682 8.28 37.21 7.59
N PHE A 683 7.80 36.66 6.46
CA PHE A 683 8.68 36.28 5.34
C PHE A 683 9.20 37.46 4.54
N LEU A 684 8.40 38.53 4.39
CA LEU A 684 8.81 39.73 3.68
C LEU A 684 9.86 40.55 4.46
N SER A 685 9.87 40.47 5.79
CA SER A 685 10.89 41.13 6.62
C SER A 685 12.25 40.47 6.60
N GLY A 686 12.36 39.24 6.06
CA GLY A 686 13.58 38.45 6.08
C GLY A 686 13.97 37.90 7.45
N ALA A 687 13.09 38.00 8.46
CA ALA A 687 13.31 37.46 9.79
C ALA A 687 13.20 35.93 9.79
N ASP A 688 13.88 35.29 10.74
CA ASP A 688 13.71 33.82 10.93
C ASP A 688 12.28 33.52 11.42
N PHE A 689 11.49 32.94 10.55
CA PHE A 689 10.09 32.61 10.83
C PHE A 689 9.88 31.79 12.11
N HIS A 690 10.78 30.87 12.41
CA HIS A 690 10.68 30.06 13.64
C HIS A 690 10.94 30.89 14.89
N THR A 691 11.87 31.86 14.84
CA THR A 691 12.12 32.81 15.92
C THR A 691 10.94 33.76 16.09
N ALA A 692 10.42 34.31 15.00
CA ALA A 692 9.24 35.18 15.04
C ALA A 692 8.00 34.45 15.58
N THR A 693 7.80 33.17 15.21
CA THR A 693 6.74 32.36 15.77
C THR A 693 6.95 32.08 17.25
N ALA A 694 8.18 31.74 17.67
CA ALA A 694 8.51 31.50 19.07
C ALA A 694 8.19 32.73 19.93
N ALA A 695 8.62 33.92 19.51
CA ALA A 695 8.35 35.18 20.20
C ALA A 695 6.85 35.38 20.45
N LYS A 696 6.04 35.18 19.41
CA LYS A 696 4.57 35.34 19.47
C LYS A 696 3.87 34.28 20.30
N VAL A 697 4.18 32.98 20.08
CA VAL A 697 3.51 31.87 20.74
C VAL A 697 3.90 31.75 22.21
N PHE A 698 5.14 32.04 22.57
CA PHE A 698 5.64 31.95 23.94
C PHE A 698 5.64 33.29 24.68
N HIS A 699 5.23 34.39 24.03
CA HIS A 699 5.17 35.75 24.59
C HIS A 699 6.52 36.24 25.15
N VAL A 700 7.58 36.05 24.39
CA VAL A 700 8.92 36.53 24.70
C VAL A 700 9.40 37.51 23.60
N PRO A 701 10.21 38.53 23.89
CA PRO A 701 10.85 39.32 22.86
C PRO A 701 11.69 38.48 21.90
N GLU A 702 11.84 38.86 20.64
CA GLU A 702 12.61 38.08 19.65
C GLU A 702 14.07 37.88 20.08
N GLU A 703 14.67 38.89 20.74
CA GLU A 703 16.00 38.82 21.30
C GLU A 703 16.18 37.79 22.46
N ASP A 704 15.11 37.46 23.14
CA ASP A 704 15.11 36.51 24.25
C ASP A 704 14.70 35.06 23.80
N VAL A 705 14.48 34.84 22.51
CA VAL A 705 14.15 33.52 21.98
C VAL A 705 15.37 32.60 22.08
N THR A 706 15.33 31.65 23.00
CA THR A 706 16.37 30.65 23.16
C THR A 706 16.34 29.60 22.00
N PRO A 707 17.45 28.92 21.71
CA PRO A 707 17.48 27.83 20.75
C PRO A 707 16.43 26.75 21.01
N GLU A 708 16.12 26.50 22.27
CA GLU A 708 15.06 25.55 22.68
C GLU A 708 13.66 26.04 22.32
N LEU A 709 13.35 27.31 22.59
CA LEU A 709 12.05 27.90 22.20
C LEU A 709 11.91 27.92 20.68
N ARG A 710 12.97 28.25 19.95
CA ARG A 710 12.99 28.19 18.48
C ARG A 710 12.76 26.77 17.98
N ARG A 711 13.38 25.75 18.60
CA ARG A 711 13.17 24.34 18.27
C ARG A 711 11.73 23.90 18.50
N ARG A 712 11.11 24.30 19.62
CA ARG A 712 9.69 24.05 19.93
C ARG A 712 8.77 24.73 18.92
N ALA A 713 9.03 25.99 18.57
CA ALA A 713 8.26 26.70 17.55
C ALA A 713 8.39 26.04 16.18
N LYS A 714 9.57 25.53 15.83
CA LYS A 714 9.76 24.75 14.59
C LYS A 714 8.87 23.51 14.59
N ALA A 715 8.80 22.78 15.69
CA ALA A 715 7.92 21.59 15.81
C ALA A 715 6.43 21.97 15.72
N VAL A 716 6.03 23.09 16.32
CA VAL A 716 4.66 23.63 16.20
C VAL A 716 4.35 24.02 14.75
N ASN A 717 5.23 24.78 14.09
CA ASN A 717 5.05 25.22 12.71
C ASN A 717 4.83 24.04 11.75
N PHE A 718 5.73 23.05 11.78
CA PHE A 718 5.60 21.87 10.93
C PHE A 718 4.45 20.96 11.35
N GLY A 719 4.27 20.75 12.66
CA GLY A 719 3.19 19.93 13.18
C GLY A 719 1.81 20.42 12.73
N ILE A 720 1.58 21.73 12.75
CA ILE A 720 0.29 22.32 12.33
C ILE A 720 0.06 22.12 10.83
N VAL A 721 1.09 22.33 9.98
CA VAL A 721 0.98 22.07 8.53
C VAL A 721 0.55 20.63 8.27
N TYR A 722 1.03 19.68 9.09
CA TYR A 722 0.71 18.25 8.94
C TYR A 722 -0.53 17.80 9.73
N GLY A 723 -1.28 18.72 10.34
CA GLY A 723 -2.49 18.42 11.10
C GLY A 723 -2.23 17.59 12.36
N ILE A 724 -1.13 17.90 13.08
CA ILE A 724 -0.74 17.20 14.32
C ILE A 724 -1.80 17.38 15.40
N SER A 725 -2.07 16.34 16.19
CA SER A 725 -2.88 16.46 17.40
C SER A 725 -2.10 17.06 18.57
N ALA A 726 -2.78 17.70 19.51
CA ALA A 726 -2.15 18.23 20.73
C ALA A 726 -1.43 17.12 21.52
N PHE A 727 -1.92 15.89 21.48
CA PHE A 727 -1.27 14.73 22.10
C PHE A 727 0.08 14.38 21.43
N ALA A 728 0.12 14.34 20.11
CA ALA A 728 1.35 14.03 19.40
C ALA A 728 2.36 15.18 19.51
N LEU A 729 1.91 16.44 19.43
CA LEU A 729 2.77 17.60 19.66
C LEU A 729 3.37 17.61 21.06
N ALA A 730 2.58 17.29 22.09
CA ALA A 730 3.07 17.20 23.47
C ALA A 730 4.22 16.19 23.62
N GLN A 731 4.13 15.04 22.95
CA GLN A 731 5.20 14.05 22.94
C GLN A 731 6.47 14.54 22.21
N ASP A 732 6.28 15.24 21.08
CA ASP A 732 7.38 15.71 20.24
C ASP A 732 8.24 16.80 20.91
N ILE A 733 7.59 17.71 21.62
CA ILE A 733 8.28 18.84 22.30
C ILE A 733 8.49 18.65 23.81
N GLY A 734 8.07 17.50 24.37
CA GLY A 734 8.32 17.14 25.77
C GLY A 734 7.55 17.98 26.78
N VAL A 735 6.28 18.32 26.50
CA VAL A 735 5.39 19.11 27.37
C VAL A 735 4.10 18.34 27.66
N THR A 736 3.26 18.86 28.56
CA THR A 736 1.93 18.30 28.81
C THR A 736 0.98 18.55 27.62
N VAL A 737 -0.05 17.69 27.48
CA VAL A 737 -1.07 17.85 26.44
C VAL A 737 -1.80 19.20 26.55
N ALA A 738 -2.01 19.68 27.77
CA ALA A 738 -2.65 20.97 28.03
C ALA A 738 -1.77 22.13 27.53
N GLU A 739 -0.47 22.08 27.77
CA GLU A 739 0.48 23.10 27.28
C GLU A 739 0.58 23.05 25.75
N ALA A 740 0.69 21.87 25.16
CA ALA A 740 0.71 21.71 23.69
C ALA A 740 -0.56 22.30 23.06
N LYS A 741 -1.74 22.03 23.64
CA LYS A 741 -2.99 22.63 23.20
C LYS A 741 -2.96 24.16 23.31
N ALA A 742 -2.49 24.70 24.43
CA ALA A 742 -2.37 26.14 24.62
C ALA A 742 -1.40 26.79 23.59
N TYR A 743 -0.34 26.08 23.19
CA TYR A 743 0.56 26.54 22.13
C TYR A 743 -0.13 26.54 20.75
N MET A 744 -0.91 25.50 20.44
CA MET A 744 -1.69 25.46 19.20
C MET A 744 -2.76 26.54 19.16
N ASP A 745 -3.49 26.75 20.27
CA ASP A 745 -4.54 27.78 20.34
C ASP A 745 -3.94 29.18 20.11
N ARG A 746 -2.82 29.53 20.77
CA ARG A 746 -2.09 30.79 20.57
C ARG A 746 -1.52 30.94 19.16
N TYR A 747 -1.04 29.86 18.58
CA TYR A 747 -0.60 29.87 17.19
C TYR A 747 -1.74 30.27 16.25
N PHE A 748 -2.91 29.70 16.42
CA PHE A 748 -4.09 30.01 15.63
C PHE A 748 -4.74 31.37 15.98
N GLU A 749 -4.53 31.89 17.17
CA GLU A 749 -4.86 33.27 17.50
C GLU A 749 -3.96 34.25 16.76
N THR A 750 -2.66 33.94 16.68
CA THR A 750 -1.67 34.73 15.94
C THR A 750 -1.91 34.69 14.43
N TYR A 751 -2.19 33.48 13.90
CA TYR A 751 -2.40 33.23 12.47
C TYR A 751 -3.86 32.83 12.20
N SER A 752 -4.79 33.76 12.46
CA SER A 752 -6.23 33.46 12.44
C SER A 752 -6.76 33.14 11.03
N THR A 753 -6.21 33.76 9.99
CA THR A 753 -6.58 33.50 8.59
C THR A 753 -6.13 32.11 8.17
N LEU A 754 -4.99 31.64 8.68
CA LEU A 754 -4.55 30.26 8.47
C LEU A 754 -5.53 29.25 9.05
N ARG A 755 -6.06 29.50 10.27
CA ARG A 755 -7.07 28.61 10.87
C ARG A 755 -8.32 28.50 9.99
N GLN A 756 -8.78 29.64 9.47
CA GLN A 756 -9.95 29.66 8.58
C GLN A 756 -9.66 28.89 7.30
N TYR A 757 -8.52 29.13 6.65
CA TYR A 757 -8.08 28.40 5.46
C TYR A 757 -8.07 26.88 5.67
N MET A 758 -7.50 26.39 6.78
CA MET A 758 -7.49 24.96 7.09
C MET A 758 -8.89 24.37 7.25
N THR A 759 -9.83 25.13 7.83
CA THR A 759 -11.21 24.71 7.95
C THR A 759 -11.89 24.63 6.59
N ASP A 760 -11.67 25.66 5.76
CA ASP A 760 -12.28 25.79 4.44
C ASP A 760 -11.78 24.73 3.47
N VAL A 761 -10.48 24.43 3.49
CA VAL A 761 -9.88 23.35 2.65
C VAL A 761 -10.52 21.99 2.97
N VAL A 762 -10.70 21.67 4.25
CA VAL A 762 -11.33 20.38 4.64
C VAL A 762 -12.80 20.37 4.21
N ALA A 763 -13.55 21.45 4.43
CA ALA A 763 -14.96 21.54 4.04
C ALA A 763 -15.13 21.43 2.51
N GLN A 764 -14.26 22.11 1.76
CA GLN A 764 -14.24 22.03 0.30
C GLN A 764 -13.93 20.61 -0.18
N ALA A 765 -12.92 19.94 0.44
CA ALA A 765 -12.57 18.57 0.11
C ALA A 765 -13.70 17.57 0.44
N GLU A 766 -14.48 17.79 1.50
CA GLU A 766 -15.67 16.99 1.82
C GLU A 766 -16.76 17.13 0.76
N GLN A 767 -16.91 18.32 0.18
CA GLN A 767 -17.87 18.61 -0.88
C GLN A 767 -17.43 18.04 -2.23
N ASP A 768 -16.19 18.36 -2.66
CA ASP A 768 -15.67 18.04 -3.99
C ASP A 768 -15.23 16.58 -4.10
N GLY A 769 -14.85 15.96 -2.98
CA GLY A 769 -14.31 14.59 -2.94
C GLY A 769 -12.83 14.51 -3.29
N TYR A 770 -12.15 15.64 -3.51
CA TYR A 770 -10.70 15.71 -3.79
C TYR A 770 -10.08 17.00 -3.25
N VAL A 771 -8.76 17.05 -3.25
CA VAL A 771 -7.96 18.27 -3.07
C VAL A 771 -7.00 18.45 -4.25
N GLN A 772 -6.52 19.68 -4.45
CA GLN A 772 -5.62 19.99 -5.56
C GLN A 772 -4.48 20.92 -5.16
N THR A 773 -3.40 20.89 -5.94
CA THR A 773 -2.27 21.84 -5.85
C THR A 773 -2.59 23.15 -6.57
N MET A 774 -1.67 24.12 -6.47
CA MET A 774 -1.74 25.38 -7.24
C MET A 774 -1.68 25.16 -8.77
N MET A 775 -1.15 24.03 -9.23
CA MET A 775 -1.10 23.63 -10.64
C MET A 775 -2.16 22.56 -10.99
N HIS A 776 -3.24 22.51 -10.22
CA HIS A 776 -4.41 21.63 -10.43
C HIS A 776 -4.15 20.13 -10.31
N ARG A 777 -2.97 19.68 -9.83
CA ARG A 777 -2.75 18.27 -9.52
C ARG A 777 -3.78 17.81 -8.49
N ARG A 778 -4.59 16.81 -8.83
CA ARG A 778 -5.69 16.33 -7.98
C ARG A 778 -5.33 15.09 -7.19
N ARG A 779 -5.90 14.99 -5.99
CA ARG A 779 -5.91 13.76 -5.19
C ARG A 779 -7.30 13.49 -4.68
N PRO A 780 -7.96 12.41 -5.13
CA PRO A 780 -9.24 11.95 -4.58
C PRO A 780 -9.11 11.59 -3.09
N LEU A 781 -10.16 11.89 -2.30
CA LEU A 781 -10.21 11.68 -0.85
C LEU A 781 -11.48 10.92 -0.43
N PRO A 782 -11.67 9.67 -0.85
CA PRO A 782 -12.80 8.85 -0.45
C PRO A 782 -12.84 8.63 1.07
N GLU A 783 -11.69 8.74 1.75
CA GLU A 783 -11.57 8.59 3.20
C GLU A 783 -12.42 9.58 3.99
N LEU A 784 -12.70 10.78 3.46
CA LEU A 784 -13.52 11.80 4.13
C LEU A 784 -14.96 11.37 4.32
N LYS A 785 -15.48 10.52 3.43
CA LYS A 785 -16.84 9.98 3.49
C LYS A 785 -16.94 8.69 4.32
N SER A 786 -15.82 8.19 4.86
CA SER A 786 -15.79 6.95 5.63
C SER A 786 -16.55 7.06 6.95
N SER A 787 -17.31 6.04 7.31
CA SER A 787 -17.91 5.87 8.64
C SER A 787 -16.86 5.64 9.74
N ASN A 788 -15.65 5.18 9.37
CA ASN A 788 -14.54 4.96 10.30
C ASN A 788 -13.89 6.29 10.69
N PHE A 789 -14.00 6.65 11.97
CA PHE A 789 -13.42 7.88 12.52
C PHE A 789 -11.92 8.06 12.20
N ASN A 790 -11.11 7.01 12.40
CA ASN A 790 -9.66 7.11 12.17
C ASN A 790 -9.32 7.35 10.69
N LEU A 791 -10.08 6.73 9.78
CA LEU A 791 -9.90 6.89 8.35
C LEU A 791 -10.33 8.30 7.90
N ARG A 792 -11.45 8.79 8.44
CA ARG A 792 -11.92 10.16 8.17
C ARG A 792 -10.91 11.21 8.68
N GLU A 793 -10.38 11.05 9.90
CA GLU A 793 -9.34 11.95 10.44
C GLU A 793 -8.02 11.83 9.63
N PHE A 794 -7.70 10.65 9.10
CA PHE A 794 -6.61 10.52 8.14
C PHE A 794 -6.88 11.32 6.86
N GLY A 795 -8.08 11.21 6.28
CA GLY A 795 -8.51 11.99 5.11
C GLY A 795 -8.39 13.51 5.34
N LYS A 796 -8.78 14.00 6.51
CA LYS A 796 -8.62 15.44 6.85
C LYS A 796 -7.16 15.87 6.89
N ARG A 797 -6.27 15.07 7.48
CA ARG A 797 -4.82 15.38 7.45
C ARG A 797 -4.27 15.39 6.04
N VAL A 798 -4.70 14.46 5.20
CA VAL A 798 -4.30 14.46 3.77
C VAL A 798 -4.83 15.69 3.05
N ALA A 799 -6.07 16.11 3.33
CA ALA A 799 -6.66 17.31 2.75
C ALA A 799 -5.85 18.59 3.08
N LEU A 800 -5.30 18.68 4.27
CA LEU A 800 -4.45 19.80 4.70
C LEU A 800 -3.05 19.75 4.07
N ASN A 801 -2.45 18.57 4.00
CA ASN A 801 -1.07 18.40 3.57
C ASN A 801 -0.88 18.44 2.06
N MET A 802 -1.77 17.80 1.30
CA MET A 802 -1.56 17.58 -0.12
C MET A 802 -1.46 18.87 -0.93
N PRO A 803 -2.30 19.90 -0.71
CA PRO A 803 -2.17 21.15 -1.45
C PRO A 803 -0.81 21.81 -1.27
N VAL A 804 -0.26 21.81 -0.07
CA VAL A 804 1.03 22.43 0.26
C VAL A 804 2.20 21.59 -0.25
N GLN A 805 2.26 20.31 0.13
CA GLN A 805 3.35 19.41 -0.27
C GLN A 805 3.36 19.15 -1.78
N GLY A 806 2.19 19.03 -2.39
CA GLY A 806 2.08 18.82 -3.82
C GLY A 806 2.49 20.07 -4.60
N SER A 807 2.09 21.25 -4.15
CA SER A 807 2.54 22.50 -4.79
C SER A 807 4.05 22.72 -4.66
N ALA A 808 4.65 22.33 -3.51
CA ALA A 808 6.10 22.35 -3.36
C ALA A 808 6.79 21.38 -4.35
N ALA A 809 6.22 20.19 -4.53
CA ALA A 809 6.73 19.23 -5.51
C ALA A 809 6.60 19.73 -6.95
N ASP A 810 5.47 20.33 -7.32
CA ASP A 810 5.25 20.90 -8.65
C ASP A 810 6.25 22.04 -8.94
N ILE A 811 6.49 22.94 -7.98
CA ILE A 811 7.46 24.02 -8.07
C ILE A 811 8.89 23.48 -8.23
N MET A 812 9.27 22.48 -7.43
CA MET A 812 10.58 21.84 -7.54
C MET A 812 10.78 21.21 -8.91
N LYS A 813 9.79 20.48 -9.43
CA LYS A 813 9.83 19.88 -10.76
C LYS A 813 9.99 20.93 -11.87
N LEU A 814 9.23 22.02 -11.78
CA LEU A 814 9.33 23.13 -12.72
C LEU A 814 10.72 23.78 -12.65
N ALA A 815 11.26 23.97 -11.45
CA ALA A 815 12.61 24.48 -11.25
C ALA A 815 13.66 23.57 -11.89
N MET A 816 13.52 22.23 -11.72
CA MET A 816 14.42 21.25 -12.36
C MET A 816 14.42 21.39 -13.89
N VAL A 817 13.24 21.50 -14.50
CA VAL A 817 13.09 21.69 -15.94
C VAL A 817 13.78 23.00 -16.38
N ARG A 818 13.50 24.11 -15.70
CA ARG A 818 14.07 25.42 -16.05
C ARG A 818 15.59 25.47 -15.90
N VAL A 819 16.11 24.91 -14.80
CA VAL A 819 17.57 24.82 -14.57
C VAL A 819 18.23 24.01 -15.68
N HIS A 820 17.71 22.83 -15.97
CA HIS A 820 18.24 21.94 -17.00
C HIS A 820 18.27 22.62 -18.39
N ASP A 821 17.17 23.26 -18.79
CA ASP A 821 17.05 23.94 -20.07
C ASP A 821 18.01 25.15 -20.15
N ARG A 822 18.18 25.86 -19.03
CA ARG A 822 19.08 27.01 -18.97
C ARG A 822 20.54 26.59 -19.04
N LEU A 823 20.93 25.53 -18.33
CA LEU A 823 22.28 24.96 -18.42
C LEU A 823 22.64 24.57 -19.86
N LYS A 824 21.72 23.91 -20.57
CA LYS A 824 21.88 23.54 -21.98
C LYS A 824 21.94 24.76 -22.90
N ARG A 825 21.04 25.73 -22.73
CA ARG A 825 20.96 26.94 -23.54
C ARG A 825 22.22 27.81 -23.39
N GLU A 826 22.81 27.89 -22.21
CA GLU A 826 24.04 28.63 -21.95
C GLU A 826 25.30 27.80 -22.30
N GLY A 827 25.15 26.56 -22.81
CA GLY A 827 26.26 25.72 -23.30
C GLY A 827 27.19 25.25 -22.19
N LEU A 828 26.69 25.14 -20.94
CA LEU A 828 27.50 24.73 -19.80
C LEU A 828 27.69 23.19 -19.77
N ARG A 829 28.80 22.75 -19.22
CA ARG A 829 29.09 21.32 -18.98
C ARG A 829 28.51 20.81 -17.68
N ALA A 830 27.91 21.70 -16.91
CA ALA A 830 27.19 21.37 -15.69
C ALA A 830 26.01 20.43 -15.95
N ARG A 831 25.75 19.53 -15.01
CA ARG A 831 24.65 18.58 -15.10
C ARG A 831 23.99 18.39 -13.74
N LEU A 832 22.66 18.20 -13.73
CA LEU A 832 21.93 17.80 -12.53
C LEU A 832 22.27 16.35 -12.21
N LEU A 833 22.46 16.03 -10.91
CA LEU A 833 22.77 14.69 -10.46
C LEU A 833 21.68 14.09 -9.57
N MET A 834 21.14 14.93 -8.65
CA MET A 834 20.24 14.43 -7.62
C MET A 834 19.22 15.46 -7.22
N GLN A 835 18.02 15.02 -6.90
CA GLN A 835 16.97 15.79 -6.24
C GLN A 835 16.60 15.06 -4.94
N VAL A 836 16.61 15.76 -3.81
CA VAL A 836 16.27 15.22 -2.48
C VAL A 836 15.36 16.19 -1.75
N HIS A 837 14.07 15.84 -1.59
CA HIS A 837 13.06 16.71 -0.97
C HIS A 837 12.97 18.09 -1.62
N ASP A 838 13.53 19.12 -0.97
CA ASP A 838 13.52 20.50 -1.43
C ASP A 838 14.91 20.95 -1.96
N GLU A 839 15.82 20.01 -2.18
CA GLU A 839 17.24 20.15 -2.51
C GLU A 839 17.53 19.68 -3.94
N LEU A 840 18.31 20.43 -4.71
CA LEU A 840 18.75 20.11 -6.06
C LEU A 840 20.28 20.17 -6.14
N ILE A 841 20.92 19.12 -6.62
CA ILE A 841 22.38 18.99 -6.67
C ILE A 841 22.84 18.90 -8.12
N ALA A 842 23.78 19.76 -8.48
CA ALA A 842 24.44 19.78 -9.77
C ALA A 842 25.95 19.52 -9.62
N GLU A 843 26.57 18.89 -10.61
CA GLU A 843 28.01 18.79 -10.78
C GLU A 843 28.44 19.73 -11.91
N CYS A 844 29.48 20.50 -11.71
CA CYS A 844 30.02 21.37 -12.73
C CYS A 844 31.54 21.48 -12.66
N PRO A 845 32.22 21.82 -13.75
CA PRO A 845 33.62 22.26 -13.72
C PRO A 845 33.81 23.43 -12.76
N ALA A 846 34.96 23.49 -12.07
CA ALA A 846 35.21 24.51 -11.06
C ALA A 846 35.11 25.95 -11.62
N GLU A 847 35.43 26.14 -12.89
CA GLU A 847 35.32 27.45 -13.56
C GLU A 847 33.87 27.88 -13.82
N GLU A 848 32.92 26.95 -13.89
CA GLU A 848 31.50 27.24 -14.10
C GLU A 848 30.75 27.46 -12.77
N GLN A 849 31.37 27.18 -11.61
CA GLN A 849 30.74 27.14 -10.28
C GLN A 849 29.88 28.40 -9.99
N ALA A 850 30.43 29.59 -10.21
CA ALA A 850 29.70 30.84 -9.89
C ALA A 850 28.46 31.02 -10.79
N GLN A 851 28.56 30.65 -12.06
CA GLN A 851 27.46 30.72 -13.02
C GLN A 851 26.38 29.70 -12.70
N VAL A 852 26.76 28.45 -12.43
CA VAL A 852 25.82 27.36 -12.09
C VAL A 852 25.09 27.69 -10.77
N LYS A 853 25.81 28.14 -9.73
CA LYS A 853 25.19 28.57 -8.48
C LYS A 853 24.14 29.65 -8.72
N ARG A 854 24.46 30.67 -9.54
CA ARG A 854 23.53 31.73 -9.90
C ARG A 854 22.30 31.19 -10.64
N ILE A 855 22.50 30.28 -11.62
CA ILE A 855 21.40 29.70 -12.40
C ILE A 855 20.46 28.91 -11.49
N LEU A 856 21.00 28.04 -10.63
CA LEU A 856 20.19 27.28 -9.66
C LEU A 856 19.37 28.24 -8.79
N THR A 857 20.00 29.23 -8.17
CA THR A 857 19.32 30.19 -7.31
C THR A 857 18.21 30.94 -8.08
N GLU A 858 18.54 31.55 -9.23
CA GLU A 858 17.58 32.33 -10.00
C GLU A 858 16.38 31.50 -10.50
N GLU A 859 16.62 30.34 -11.09
CA GLU A 859 15.54 29.51 -11.64
C GLU A 859 14.66 28.89 -10.55
N MET A 860 15.23 28.51 -9.41
CA MET A 860 14.46 28.01 -8.27
C MET A 860 13.66 29.12 -7.60
N GLU A 861 14.25 30.29 -7.34
CA GLU A 861 13.54 31.42 -6.71
C GLU A 861 12.40 31.97 -7.58
N HIS A 862 12.54 31.91 -8.91
CA HIS A 862 11.54 32.39 -9.87
C HIS A 862 10.64 31.27 -10.45
N ALA A 863 10.71 30.03 -9.90
CA ALA A 863 9.90 28.93 -10.39
C ALA A 863 8.39 29.17 -10.24
N ALA A 864 7.98 29.94 -9.23
CA ALA A 864 6.58 30.33 -9.01
C ALA A 864 6.47 31.79 -8.51
N VAL A 865 5.33 32.40 -8.82
CA VAL A 865 5.00 33.75 -8.32
C VAL A 865 4.10 33.61 -7.09
N LEU A 866 4.65 33.87 -5.91
CA LEU A 866 3.93 33.81 -4.64
C LEU A 866 3.78 35.20 -4.02
N SER A 867 2.91 35.33 -3.02
CA SER A 867 2.77 36.58 -2.22
C SER A 867 3.96 36.81 -1.28
N VAL A 868 4.84 35.84 -1.15
CA VAL A 868 6.11 35.91 -0.41
C VAL A 868 7.22 35.35 -1.30
N PRO A 869 8.47 35.85 -1.20
CA PRO A 869 9.55 35.38 -2.05
C PRO A 869 9.89 33.92 -1.74
N LEU A 870 10.18 33.12 -2.76
CA LEU A 870 10.94 31.89 -2.60
C LEU A 870 12.41 32.27 -2.39
N THR A 871 13.08 31.66 -1.44
CA THR A 871 14.51 31.89 -1.18
C THR A 871 15.24 30.56 -1.21
N VAL A 872 16.43 30.56 -1.77
CA VAL A 872 17.27 29.40 -1.98
C VAL A 872 18.63 29.59 -1.32
N ASP A 873 19.00 28.65 -0.48
CA ASP A 873 20.33 28.58 0.11
C ASP A 873 21.21 27.70 -0.79
N ALA A 874 22.20 28.28 -1.44
CA ALA A 874 23.09 27.57 -2.36
C ALA A 874 24.53 27.55 -1.86
N HIS A 875 25.15 26.38 -1.84
CA HIS A 875 26.51 26.16 -1.39
C HIS A 875 27.28 25.29 -2.41
N CYS A 876 28.58 25.22 -2.25
CA CYS A 876 29.45 24.46 -3.13
C CYS A 876 30.49 23.66 -2.33
N GLY A 877 30.85 22.49 -2.78
CA GLY A 877 31.82 21.64 -2.12
C GLY A 877 32.40 20.58 -3.04
N LYS A 878 33.41 19.87 -2.57
CA LYS A 878 33.97 18.73 -3.31
C LYS A 878 33.17 17.45 -3.13
N ASN A 879 32.38 17.39 -2.10
CA ASN A 879 31.48 16.28 -1.82
C ASN A 879 30.13 16.82 -1.32
N TRP A 880 29.13 15.93 -1.26
CA TRP A 880 27.77 16.32 -0.90
C TRP A 880 27.66 16.91 0.52
N LEU A 881 28.44 16.41 1.48
CA LEU A 881 28.43 16.97 2.85
C LEU A 881 28.94 18.41 2.88
N GLU A 882 30.04 18.72 2.18
CA GLU A 882 30.58 20.06 2.08
C GLU A 882 29.68 21.01 1.28
N ALA A 883 29.06 20.49 0.22
CA ALA A 883 28.13 21.28 -0.60
C ALA A 883 26.83 21.63 0.12
N LYS A 884 26.48 20.97 1.23
CA LYS A 884 25.27 21.29 2.02
C LYS A 884 25.43 22.56 2.85
N GLY A 885 26.63 23.02 3.15
CA GLY A 885 26.92 24.21 3.93
C GLY A 885 27.09 24.00 5.44
#